data_61afddfbdbbbf7c4e1e6542c81bdc177
#
_entry.id   61afddfbdbbbf7c4e1e6542c81bdc177
#
_cell.length_a   1.000
_cell.length_b   1.000
_cell.length_c   1.000
_cell.angle_alpha   90.00
_cell.angle_beta   90.00
_cell.angle_gamma   90.00
#
_symmetry.space_group_name_H-M   'P 1'
#
loop_
_entity.id
_entity.type
_entity.pdbx_description
1 polymer ?
#
loop_
_entity_poly.entity_id
_entity_poly.type
_entity_poly.pdbx_seq_one_letter_code
_entity_poly.pdbx_strand_id
1 'polypeptide(L)'
;MTQLKLDTLSDRIKAHKTALVHIVKPPVCTERAQHYTEMYQQHLDKPIPVRRALALAHHLAERTIWIKHDELIVGNQASEVRAAPIFPEYTVSWIEKEIDDLADRPGAGFSVSEENKRILHDVCPWWRGQTVQDRCYGMFTDEQKGLLATGIIKAEGNMTSGDAHLAVNFPLLLEKGLDGLRDKVAERRSRINLTVLEDLHGEQFLKAIDIVLDAVSQHITRFAALARQMAGEESRESRRKELLTIAENCEVIAHQPPQTFWQALQLCYFIQLILQIESNGHSVSFGRMDQYLYPYYRRDVELNQTLDREHAIELLHSCWLKLLEVNKIRSGSHSKASAGSPLYQNVTIGGQNLINGQPVDAVNPLSYAILESCGRLRSTQPNLSVRYHAGMSNDFLDACVQVIRCGFGMPAFNNDEIVIPEFIKLGIEPQDAYDYAAIGCIETAVGGKWGYRCTGMSFINFARVMLAALEGGRDATSGKVFLPQEKALSAGNFNNFDEVMAAWDTQIRYYTRKSIEIEYVVDTMLEENVHDILCSALVDDCIERAKSIKQGGAKYDWVSGLQVGIANLGNSLAAVKKLVFEQGVIGQQQLAAALADDFDGLTHEQLRQRLINGAPKYGNDDDSVDTLLARAYQTYIDELKQYHNPRYGRGPVGGNYYAGTSSISANVPFGAATMATPDGRKAHTPLAEGASPASGTDHLGPTAVIDSVGKLPTGSILGGVLLNQKLNPTTLENESDKQKLMVLLRTFFEVHKGWHIQYNIVSRETLLDAKKHPDQYRDLVVRVAGYSAFFTALSPDAQDDIIARTEHML
;
A
#
# COMPACT_ATOMS: atom_id res chain seq x y z
N MET A 1 -0.85 13.89 -31.17
CA MET A 1 -0.62 13.87 -29.71
C MET A 1 -1.79 14.53 -29.02
N THR A 2 -2.43 13.84 -28.12
CA THR A 2 -3.56 14.35 -27.33
C THR A 2 -3.03 15.31 -26.29
N GLN A 3 -3.28 16.59 -26.39
CA GLN A 3 -2.89 17.56 -25.39
C GLN A 3 -3.94 17.57 -24.27
N LEU A 4 -3.52 17.22 -23.05
CA LEU A 4 -4.35 17.26 -21.85
C LEU A 4 -4.51 18.70 -21.35
N LYS A 5 -5.66 19.00 -20.75
CA LYS A 5 -5.93 20.30 -20.13
C LYS A 5 -5.58 20.25 -18.64
N LEU A 6 -4.32 20.40 -18.27
CA LEU A 6 -3.82 20.13 -16.92
C LEU A 6 -3.92 21.30 -15.92
N ASP A 7 -4.35 22.48 -16.34
CA ASP A 7 -4.36 23.68 -15.50
C ASP A 7 -5.77 24.19 -15.15
N THR A 8 -6.81 23.38 -15.41
CA THR A 8 -8.19 23.78 -15.18
C THR A 8 -8.84 22.95 -14.05
N LEU A 9 -9.26 23.64 -13.01
CA LEU A 9 -10.14 23.09 -11.95
C LEU A 9 -11.32 24.01 -11.78
N SER A 10 -12.53 23.47 -11.51
CA SER A 10 -13.67 24.28 -11.12
C SER A 10 -13.45 24.92 -9.75
N ASP A 11 -14.13 26.04 -9.50
CA ASP A 11 -13.99 26.73 -8.22
C ASP A 11 -14.45 25.88 -7.03
N ARG A 12 -15.49 25.05 -7.25
CA ARG A 12 -15.93 24.02 -6.29
C ARG A 12 -14.79 23.10 -5.87
N ILE A 13 -14.10 22.52 -6.84
CA ILE A 13 -12.99 21.56 -6.60
C ILE A 13 -11.80 22.26 -5.94
N LYS A 14 -11.46 23.48 -6.37
CA LYS A 14 -10.41 24.27 -5.71
C LYS A 14 -10.72 24.54 -4.24
N ALA A 15 -11.95 24.96 -3.95
CA ALA A 15 -12.40 25.26 -2.58
C ALA A 15 -12.33 24.01 -1.68
N HIS A 16 -12.83 22.87 -2.16
CA HIS A 16 -12.78 21.60 -1.42
C HIS A 16 -11.35 21.15 -1.19
N LYS A 17 -10.48 21.15 -2.23
CA LYS A 17 -9.06 20.79 -2.11
C LYS A 17 -8.38 21.67 -1.05
N THR A 18 -8.55 22.99 -1.14
CA THR A 18 -7.94 23.94 -0.21
C THR A 18 -8.38 23.65 1.23
N ALA A 19 -9.68 23.42 1.45
CA ALA A 19 -10.19 23.10 2.79
C ALA A 19 -9.55 21.83 3.37
N LEU A 20 -9.38 20.78 2.56
CA LEU A 20 -8.79 19.51 3.00
C LEU A 20 -7.31 19.61 3.32
N VAL A 21 -6.54 20.31 2.48
CA VAL A 21 -5.09 20.46 2.63
C VAL A 21 -4.73 21.30 3.87
N HIS A 22 -5.61 22.20 4.29
CA HIS A 22 -5.39 23.02 5.48
C HIS A 22 -5.70 22.32 6.81
N ILE A 23 -6.25 21.09 6.79
CA ILE A 23 -6.44 20.30 8.02
C ILE A 23 -5.12 19.63 8.38
N VAL A 24 -4.32 20.27 9.23
CA VAL A 24 -2.98 19.81 9.63
C VAL A 24 -3.06 18.74 10.72
N LYS A 25 -3.96 18.88 11.68
CA LYS A 25 -4.20 17.91 12.76
C LYS A 25 -5.65 17.44 12.69
N PRO A 26 -5.95 16.41 11.90
CA PRO A 26 -7.30 15.88 11.78
C PRO A 26 -7.80 15.36 13.13
N PRO A 27 -9.12 15.43 13.41
CA PRO A 27 -9.66 14.96 14.67
C PRO A 27 -9.73 13.43 14.77
N VAL A 28 -9.79 12.92 16.00
CA VAL A 28 -10.14 11.52 16.29
C VAL A 28 -11.66 11.41 16.41
N CYS A 29 -12.25 10.37 15.81
CA CYS A 29 -13.66 10.03 15.95
C CYS A 29 -13.84 8.76 16.75
N THR A 30 -14.61 8.79 17.81
CA THR A 30 -14.84 7.68 18.74
C THR A 30 -16.14 6.91 18.48
N GLU A 31 -17.04 7.40 17.61
CA GLU A 31 -18.34 6.75 17.35
C GLU A 31 -18.21 5.25 17.03
N ARG A 32 -17.26 4.89 16.13
CA ARG A 32 -17.07 3.50 15.77
C ARG A 32 -16.64 2.64 16.97
N ALA A 33 -15.73 3.15 17.77
CA ALA A 33 -15.22 2.42 18.94
C ALA A 33 -16.35 2.18 19.96
N GLN A 34 -17.22 3.16 20.19
CA GLN A 34 -18.38 3.03 21.06
C GLN A 34 -19.36 2.01 20.53
N HIS A 35 -19.82 2.16 19.28
CA HIS A 35 -20.82 1.27 18.66
C HIS A 35 -20.35 -0.18 18.59
N TYR A 36 -19.06 -0.40 18.21
CA TYR A 36 -18.51 -1.76 18.16
C TYR A 36 -18.39 -2.35 19.55
N THR A 37 -17.96 -1.60 20.56
CA THR A 37 -17.83 -2.09 21.93
C THR A 37 -19.20 -2.47 22.49
N GLU A 38 -20.19 -1.62 22.31
CA GLU A 38 -21.58 -1.89 22.74
C GLU A 38 -22.11 -3.20 22.14
N MET A 39 -22.02 -3.33 20.82
CA MET A 39 -22.54 -4.51 20.13
C MET A 39 -21.76 -5.79 20.47
N TYR A 40 -20.46 -5.68 20.69
CA TYR A 40 -19.67 -6.83 21.14
C TYR A 40 -20.03 -7.25 22.55
N GLN A 41 -20.35 -6.33 23.46
CA GLN A 41 -20.83 -6.65 24.81
C GLN A 41 -22.22 -7.27 24.80
N GLN A 42 -23.13 -6.75 23.96
CA GLN A 42 -24.51 -7.24 23.88
C GLN A 42 -24.64 -8.62 23.22
N HIS A 43 -23.70 -9.00 22.35
CA HIS A 43 -23.79 -10.19 21.51
C HIS A 43 -22.67 -11.21 21.74
N LEU A 44 -22.22 -11.37 22.99
CA LEU A 44 -21.21 -12.36 23.35
C LEU A 44 -21.64 -13.81 23.03
N ASP A 45 -22.94 -14.05 22.95
CA ASP A 45 -23.56 -15.34 22.60
C ASP A 45 -23.52 -15.67 21.09
N LYS A 46 -23.19 -14.69 20.23
CA LYS A 46 -23.17 -14.89 18.77
C LYS A 46 -21.79 -15.28 18.26
N PRO A 47 -21.73 -16.10 17.21
CA PRO A 47 -20.48 -16.35 16.48
C PRO A 47 -19.83 -15.04 16.00
N ILE A 48 -18.49 -15.01 15.93
CA ILE A 48 -17.71 -13.80 15.58
C ILE A 48 -18.18 -13.17 14.25
N PRO A 49 -18.41 -13.91 13.13
CA PRO A 49 -18.88 -13.28 11.90
C PRO A 49 -20.18 -12.51 12.07
N VAL A 50 -21.16 -13.11 12.78
CA VAL A 50 -22.47 -12.49 13.04
C VAL A 50 -22.34 -11.29 13.97
N ARG A 51 -21.50 -11.39 15.02
CA ARG A 51 -21.22 -10.28 15.95
C ARG A 51 -20.62 -9.09 15.23
N ARG A 52 -19.62 -9.31 14.35
CA ARG A 52 -19.02 -8.27 13.54
C ARG A 52 -20.02 -7.64 12.57
N ALA A 53 -20.84 -8.45 11.93
CA ALA A 53 -21.90 -7.97 11.04
C ALA A 53 -22.91 -7.07 11.77
N LEU A 54 -23.33 -7.46 12.95
CA LEU A 54 -24.22 -6.65 13.80
C LEU A 54 -23.56 -5.35 14.25
N ALA A 55 -22.27 -5.39 14.58
CA ALA A 55 -21.52 -4.18 14.96
C ALA A 55 -21.39 -3.20 13.80
N LEU A 56 -21.06 -3.68 12.59
CA LEU A 56 -21.02 -2.84 11.40
C LEU A 56 -22.40 -2.28 11.05
N ALA A 57 -23.44 -3.13 11.10
CA ALA A 57 -24.81 -2.70 10.82
C ALA A 57 -25.29 -1.62 11.78
N HIS A 58 -25.07 -1.78 13.08
CA HIS A 58 -25.40 -0.79 14.08
C HIS A 58 -24.63 0.52 13.85
N HIS A 59 -23.31 0.43 13.58
CA HIS A 59 -22.52 1.62 13.29
C HIS A 59 -23.01 2.35 12.04
N LEU A 60 -23.34 1.65 10.96
CA LEU A 60 -23.89 2.27 9.74
C LEU A 60 -25.28 2.90 9.96
N ALA A 61 -26.09 2.35 10.87
CA ALA A 61 -27.39 2.90 11.22
C ALA A 61 -27.31 4.16 12.10
N GLU A 62 -26.42 4.18 13.10
CA GLU A 62 -26.40 5.22 14.13
C GLU A 62 -25.38 6.32 13.89
N ARG A 63 -24.31 6.06 13.15
CA ARG A 63 -23.24 7.04 12.94
C ARG A 63 -23.71 8.34 12.33
N THR A 64 -22.99 9.42 12.64
CA THR A 64 -23.18 10.73 12.05
C THR A 64 -22.93 10.70 10.54
N ILE A 65 -23.92 11.14 9.76
CA ILE A 65 -23.79 11.36 8.31
C ILE A 65 -23.95 12.85 8.00
N TRP A 66 -23.24 13.30 6.96
CA TRP A 66 -23.34 14.68 6.46
C TRP A 66 -23.03 14.76 4.97
N ILE A 67 -23.54 15.80 4.32
CA ILE A 67 -23.22 16.20 2.96
C ILE A 67 -22.72 17.63 3.03
N LYS A 68 -21.50 17.89 2.57
CA LYS A 68 -20.96 19.24 2.52
C LYS A 68 -21.64 20.08 1.44
N HIS A 69 -21.52 21.38 1.63
CA HIS A 69 -21.91 22.34 0.61
C HIS A 69 -21.14 22.03 -0.70
N ASP A 70 -21.90 21.91 -1.78
CA ASP A 70 -21.39 21.68 -3.14
C ASP A 70 -20.69 20.31 -3.41
N GLU A 71 -20.82 19.31 -2.55
CA GLU A 71 -20.39 17.93 -2.88
C GLU A 71 -21.26 17.32 -3.99
N LEU A 72 -20.61 16.59 -4.92
CA LEU A 72 -21.28 15.80 -5.96
C LEU A 72 -21.26 14.30 -5.63
N ILE A 73 -20.18 13.81 -5.03
CA ILE A 73 -20.07 12.45 -4.50
C ILE A 73 -20.21 12.52 -2.98
N VAL A 74 -21.16 11.77 -2.42
CA VAL A 74 -21.53 11.84 -1.00
C VAL A 74 -21.10 10.60 -0.23
N GLY A 75 -20.96 10.74 1.06
CA GLY A 75 -20.48 9.72 1.99
C GLY A 75 -19.33 10.24 2.84
N ASN A 76 -19.34 9.97 4.14
CA ASN A 76 -18.29 10.37 5.08
C ASN A 76 -17.83 9.17 5.91
N GLN A 77 -16.54 9.13 6.27
CA GLN A 77 -16.00 8.05 7.10
C GLN A 77 -16.27 8.25 8.59
N ALA A 78 -16.31 9.47 9.05
CA ALA A 78 -16.37 9.82 10.47
C ALA A 78 -17.27 11.06 10.69
N SER A 79 -17.53 11.42 11.94
CA SER A 79 -18.39 12.54 12.32
C SER A 79 -17.94 13.90 11.79
N GLU A 80 -16.64 14.05 11.57
CA GLU A 80 -16.03 15.28 11.05
C GLU A 80 -15.14 14.99 9.84
N VAL A 81 -14.85 16.06 9.09
CA VAL A 81 -13.99 16.00 7.90
C VAL A 81 -12.60 15.52 8.27
N ARG A 82 -12.11 14.49 7.57
CA ARG A 82 -10.82 13.83 7.82
C ARG A 82 -10.64 13.25 9.22
N ALA A 83 -11.69 13.19 10.04
CA ALA A 83 -11.58 12.54 11.33
C ALA A 83 -11.24 11.05 11.18
N ALA A 84 -10.36 10.54 12.04
CA ALA A 84 -9.92 9.16 12.02
C ALA A 84 -10.72 8.32 13.01
N PRO A 85 -11.43 7.25 12.56
CA PRO A 85 -12.12 6.33 13.47
C PRO A 85 -11.12 5.44 14.22
N ILE A 86 -11.54 4.98 15.39
CA ILE A 86 -10.80 4.04 16.24
C ILE A 86 -11.34 2.61 16.07
N PHE A 87 -10.42 1.65 16.00
CA PHE A 87 -10.68 0.22 15.79
C PHE A 87 -10.16 -0.58 16.98
N PRO A 88 -10.86 -0.63 18.11
CA PRO A 88 -10.35 -1.20 19.35
C PRO A 88 -10.15 -2.72 19.30
N GLU A 89 -10.84 -3.41 18.40
CA GLU A 89 -10.74 -4.86 18.22
C GLU A 89 -9.37 -5.33 17.76
N TYR A 90 -8.59 -4.46 17.11
CA TYR A 90 -7.22 -4.78 16.68
C TYR A 90 -6.20 -4.53 17.79
N THR A 91 -6.29 -3.40 18.47
CA THR A 91 -5.34 -2.99 19.52
C THR A 91 -5.88 -1.82 20.32
N VAL A 92 -5.61 -1.79 21.62
CA VAL A 92 -5.84 -0.64 22.49
C VAL A 92 -4.57 -0.18 23.19
N SER A 93 -3.54 -1.00 23.21
CA SER A 93 -2.32 -0.76 24.01
C SER A 93 -1.56 0.50 23.62
N TRP A 94 -1.49 0.86 22.34
CA TRP A 94 -0.85 2.10 21.91
C TRP A 94 -1.77 3.31 22.14
N ILE A 95 -3.09 3.14 22.03
CA ILE A 95 -4.07 4.20 22.26
C ILE A 95 -3.92 4.71 23.69
N GLU A 96 -3.96 3.80 24.68
CA GLU A 96 -3.81 4.12 26.10
C GLU A 96 -2.48 4.80 26.44
N LYS A 97 -1.42 4.52 25.68
CA LYS A 97 -0.10 5.12 25.90
C LYS A 97 0.08 6.49 25.27
N GLU A 98 -0.58 6.76 24.16
CA GLU A 98 -0.23 7.85 23.26
C GLU A 98 -1.38 8.88 23.09
N ILE A 99 -2.57 8.58 23.63
CA ILE A 99 -3.77 9.41 23.39
C ILE A 99 -3.61 10.85 23.89
N ASP A 100 -2.88 11.05 24.97
CA ASP A 100 -2.70 12.38 25.55
C ASP A 100 -1.72 13.25 24.76
N ASP A 101 -0.71 12.63 24.14
CA ASP A 101 0.35 13.30 23.38
C ASP A 101 0.15 13.20 21.85
N LEU A 102 -0.99 12.67 21.42
CA LEU A 102 -1.27 12.36 20.02
C LEU A 102 -1.18 13.59 19.10
N ALA A 103 -1.56 14.75 19.61
CA ALA A 103 -1.52 16.02 18.87
C ALA A 103 -0.09 16.51 18.59
N ASP A 104 0.89 16.06 19.36
CA ASP A 104 2.28 16.54 19.30
C ASP A 104 3.20 15.60 18.49
N ARG A 105 2.66 14.55 17.89
CA ARG A 105 3.41 13.65 17.04
C ARG A 105 3.94 14.36 15.79
N PRO A 106 5.24 14.28 15.48
CA PRO A 106 5.80 14.82 14.25
C PRO A 106 5.23 14.10 13.01
N GLY A 107 4.64 14.87 12.09
CA GLY A 107 4.14 14.36 10.80
C GLY A 107 2.89 13.47 10.84
N ALA A 108 2.36 13.13 12.03
CA ALA A 108 1.19 12.27 12.19
C ALA A 108 0.35 12.64 13.43
N GLY A 109 0.24 13.94 13.73
CA GLY A 109 -0.54 14.45 14.85
C GLY A 109 -2.04 14.45 14.57
N PHE A 110 -2.83 14.10 15.59
CA PHE A 110 -4.29 14.16 15.56
C PHE A 110 -4.80 14.98 16.75
N SER A 111 -5.82 15.78 16.52
CA SER A 111 -6.50 16.47 17.62
C SER A 111 -7.47 15.51 18.32
N VAL A 112 -7.47 15.53 19.65
CA VAL A 112 -8.36 14.71 20.48
C VAL A 112 -9.06 15.62 21.47
N SER A 113 -10.39 15.67 21.42
CA SER A 113 -11.17 16.40 22.41
C SER A 113 -11.13 15.69 23.77
N GLU A 114 -11.31 16.43 24.87
CA GLU A 114 -11.39 15.83 26.22
C GLU A 114 -12.55 14.83 26.34
N GLU A 115 -13.63 15.05 25.60
CA GLU A 115 -14.72 14.09 25.52
C GLU A 115 -14.30 12.78 24.86
N ASN A 116 -13.62 12.86 23.71
CA ASN A 116 -13.11 11.68 23.01
C ASN A 116 -12.05 10.92 23.84
N LYS A 117 -11.19 11.62 24.57
CA LYS A 117 -10.26 10.98 25.53
C LYS A 117 -11.03 10.19 26.59
N ARG A 118 -12.04 10.83 27.22
CA ARG A 118 -12.86 10.16 28.23
C ARG A 118 -13.54 8.90 27.67
N ILE A 119 -14.15 9.00 26.49
CA ILE A 119 -14.79 7.85 25.83
C ILE A 119 -13.78 6.72 25.61
N LEU A 120 -12.57 7.02 25.13
CA LEU A 120 -11.56 5.99 24.91
C LEU A 120 -11.06 5.36 26.22
N HIS A 121 -10.93 6.15 27.29
CA HIS A 121 -10.62 5.63 28.62
C HIS A 121 -11.72 4.69 29.18
N ASP A 122 -12.98 4.90 28.79
CA ASP A 122 -14.08 4.02 29.17
C ASP A 122 -14.16 2.75 28.29
N VAL A 123 -13.85 2.87 27.01
CA VAL A 123 -13.97 1.80 26.01
C VAL A 123 -12.76 0.82 26.04
N CYS A 124 -11.53 1.35 26.08
CA CYS A 124 -10.32 0.55 25.94
C CYS A 124 -10.15 -0.55 27.00
N PRO A 125 -10.49 -0.34 28.29
CA PRO A 125 -10.34 -1.39 29.31
C PRO A 125 -11.08 -2.69 29.01
N TRP A 126 -12.25 -2.60 28.37
CA TRP A 126 -13.01 -3.80 27.99
C TRP A 126 -12.28 -4.67 26.97
N TRP A 127 -11.53 -4.04 26.05
CA TRP A 127 -10.81 -4.75 24.99
C TRP A 127 -9.46 -5.35 25.43
N ARG A 128 -8.92 -4.98 26.59
CA ARG A 128 -7.63 -5.52 27.09
C ARG A 128 -7.66 -7.03 27.18
N GLY A 129 -6.64 -7.68 26.62
CA GLY A 129 -6.54 -9.14 26.57
C GLY A 129 -7.40 -9.81 25.49
N GLN A 130 -8.21 -9.04 24.75
CA GLN A 130 -9.14 -9.57 23.73
C GLN A 130 -8.80 -9.09 22.30
N THR A 131 -7.91 -8.11 22.16
CA THR A 131 -7.55 -7.58 20.84
C THR A 131 -6.76 -8.60 20.02
N VAL A 132 -6.75 -8.42 18.70
CA VAL A 132 -5.91 -9.26 17.81
C VAL A 132 -4.45 -9.22 18.28
N GLN A 133 -3.92 -8.04 18.61
CA GLN A 133 -2.55 -7.89 19.10
C GLN A 133 -2.31 -8.70 20.40
N ASP A 134 -3.20 -8.59 21.38
CA ASP A 134 -3.06 -9.32 22.65
C ASP A 134 -3.07 -10.83 22.43
N ARG A 135 -3.95 -11.32 21.55
CA ARG A 135 -4.05 -12.75 21.20
C ARG A 135 -2.81 -13.25 20.47
N CYS A 136 -2.25 -12.45 19.54
CA CYS A 136 -0.97 -12.77 18.89
C CYS A 136 0.15 -12.90 19.92
N TYR A 137 0.28 -11.92 20.83
CA TYR A 137 1.30 -11.97 21.88
C TYR A 137 1.08 -13.12 22.88
N GLY A 138 -0.14 -13.55 23.09
CA GLY A 138 -0.46 -14.75 23.86
C GLY A 138 0.01 -16.05 23.19
N MET A 139 0.08 -16.08 21.87
CA MET A 139 0.49 -17.25 21.07
C MET A 139 1.99 -17.27 20.76
N PHE A 140 2.64 -16.12 20.71
CA PHE A 140 4.08 -16.05 20.37
C PHE A 140 4.96 -16.73 21.44
N THR A 141 5.94 -17.47 20.96
CA THR A 141 7.04 -18.00 21.79
C THR A 141 7.92 -16.85 22.34
N ASP A 142 8.73 -17.15 23.37
CA ASP A 142 9.67 -16.15 23.89
C ASP A 142 10.72 -15.71 22.85
N GLU A 143 11.13 -16.61 21.96
CA GLU A 143 12.03 -16.29 20.87
C GLU A 143 11.38 -15.30 19.89
N GLN A 144 10.12 -15.55 19.48
CA GLN A 144 9.39 -14.65 18.58
C GLN A 144 9.15 -13.28 19.21
N LYS A 145 8.78 -13.22 20.49
CA LYS A 145 8.67 -11.97 21.27
C LYS A 145 10.02 -11.24 21.32
N GLY A 146 11.11 -11.99 21.53
CA GLY A 146 12.46 -11.46 21.52
C GLY A 146 12.86 -10.85 20.18
N LEU A 147 12.55 -11.51 19.07
CA LEU A 147 12.80 -11.02 17.72
C LEU A 147 12.01 -9.73 17.43
N LEU A 148 10.73 -9.72 17.73
CA LEU A 148 9.88 -8.53 17.57
C LEU A 148 10.36 -7.36 18.43
N ALA A 149 10.78 -7.61 19.68
CA ALA A 149 11.28 -6.59 20.57
C ALA A 149 12.60 -5.95 20.09
N THR A 150 13.44 -6.67 19.34
CA THR A 150 14.65 -6.09 18.73
C THR A 150 14.36 -5.22 17.53
N GLY A 151 13.21 -5.42 16.88
CA GLY A 151 12.83 -4.73 15.66
C GLY A 151 13.60 -5.16 14.40
N ILE A 152 14.32 -6.28 14.43
CA ILE A 152 14.93 -6.89 13.23
C ILE A 152 13.86 -7.49 12.32
N ILE A 153 12.78 -7.99 12.96
CA ILE A 153 11.51 -8.34 12.30
C ILE A 153 10.42 -7.43 12.90
N LYS A 154 9.56 -6.85 12.07
CA LYS A 154 8.41 -6.05 12.52
C LYS A 154 7.13 -6.55 11.88
N ALA A 155 6.15 -6.92 12.72
CA ALA A 155 4.82 -7.41 12.32
C ALA A 155 3.68 -6.56 12.91
N GLU A 156 3.98 -5.36 13.42
CA GLU A 156 3.00 -4.52 14.12
C GLU A 156 1.81 -4.15 13.22
N GLY A 157 2.05 -3.80 11.96
CA GLY A 157 1.01 -3.38 11.02
C GLY A 157 -0.11 -4.39 10.92
N ASN A 158 0.22 -5.67 10.72
CA ASN A 158 -0.75 -6.74 10.56
C ASN A 158 -1.59 -6.99 11.81
N MET A 159 -0.96 -6.98 12.98
CA MET A 159 -1.65 -7.19 14.25
C MET A 159 -2.57 -6.03 14.62
N THR A 160 -2.21 -4.81 14.25
CA THR A 160 -2.90 -3.59 14.72
C THR A 160 -3.86 -3.00 13.71
N SER A 161 -3.80 -3.44 12.45
CA SER A 161 -4.66 -2.90 11.40
C SER A 161 -5.32 -3.94 10.49
N GLY A 162 -4.82 -5.16 10.44
CA GLY A 162 -5.35 -6.21 9.58
C GLY A 162 -4.98 -6.09 8.10
N ASP A 163 -4.22 -5.09 7.70
CA ASP A 163 -3.59 -4.86 6.41
C ASP A 163 -4.37 -5.40 5.19
N ALA A 164 -5.33 -4.65 4.70
CA ALA A 164 -6.32 -5.12 3.74
C ALA A 164 -5.78 -5.43 2.32
N HIS A 165 -4.82 -4.71 1.77
CA HIS A 165 -4.16 -4.87 0.45
C HIS A 165 -4.95 -5.70 -0.59
N LEU A 166 -6.10 -5.22 -1.02
CA LEU A 166 -7.02 -5.91 -1.92
C LEU A 166 -7.80 -4.94 -2.80
N ALA A 167 -8.46 -5.47 -3.81
CA ALA A 167 -9.54 -4.80 -4.56
C ALA A 167 -10.74 -5.75 -4.62
N VAL A 168 -11.94 -5.24 -4.39
CA VAL A 168 -13.17 -6.03 -4.49
C VAL A 168 -13.67 -6.14 -5.93
N ASN A 169 -14.63 -7.01 -6.19
CA ASN A 169 -15.24 -7.22 -7.49
C ASN A 169 -16.29 -6.13 -7.78
N PHE A 170 -15.81 -4.93 -8.15
CA PHE A 170 -16.69 -3.84 -8.59
C PHE A 170 -17.53 -4.21 -9.84
N PRO A 171 -17.01 -4.93 -10.86
CA PRO A 171 -17.85 -5.43 -11.95
C PRO A 171 -19.07 -6.19 -11.48
N LEU A 172 -18.92 -7.14 -10.56
CA LEU A 172 -20.03 -7.91 -9.99
C LEU A 172 -21.03 -7.01 -9.25
N LEU A 173 -20.56 -6.08 -8.45
CA LEU A 173 -21.39 -5.12 -7.73
C LEU A 173 -22.22 -4.26 -8.71
N LEU A 174 -21.59 -3.75 -9.76
CA LEU A 174 -22.24 -2.90 -10.76
C LEU A 174 -23.27 -3.68 -11.62
N GLU A 175 -23.02 -4.97 -11.86
CA GLU A 175 -23.94 -5.85 -12.60
C GLU A 175 -25.16 -6.24 -11.75
N LYS A 176 -24.97 -6.61 -10.49
CA LYS A 176 -26.01 -7.21 -9.65
C LYS A 176 -26.73 -6.20 -8.75
N GLY A 177 -26.09 -5.11 -8.38
CA GLY A 177 -26.57 -4.25 -7.30
C GLY A 177 -26.56 -4.98 -5.93
N LEU A 178 -26.97 -4.28 -4.89
CA LEU A 178 -26.95 -4.85 -3.53
C LEU A 178 -28.03 -5.94 -3.35
N ASP A 179 -29.21 -5.76 -3.91
CA ASP A 179 -30.28 -6.76 -3.82
C ASP A 179 -29.90 -8.04 -4.57
N GLY A 180 -29.31 -7.93 -5.78
CA GLY A 180 -28.83 -9.11 -6.52
C GLY A 180 -27.71 -9.87 -5.82
N LEU A 181 -26.88 -9.21 -5.00
CA LEU A 181 -25.90 -9.87 -4.14
C LEU A 181 -26.61 -10.61 -3.00
N ARG A 182 -27.65 -10.03 -2.40
CA ARG A 182 -28.47 -10.71 -1.36
C ARG A 182 -29.20 -11.94 -1.93
N ASP A 183 -29.71 -11.85 -3.15
CA ASP A 183 -30.29 -12.99 -3.85
C ASP A 183 -29.29 -14.14 -4.02
N LYS A 184 -28.04 -13.82 -4.40
CA LYS A 184 -26.96 -14.80 -4.50
C LYS A 184 -26.65 -15.46 -3.14
N VAL A 185 -26.67 -14.70 -2.05
CA VAL A 185 -26.51 -15.21 -0.70
C VAL A 185 -27.68 -16.12 -0.33
N ALA A 186 -28.91 -15.71 -0.59
CA ALA A 186 -30.13 -16.52 -0.31
C ALA A 186 -30.13 -17.83 -1.10
N GLU A 187 -29.71 -17.79 -2.38
CA GLU A 187 -29.57 -19.01 -3.19
C GLU A 187 -28.53 -19.96 -2.58
N ARG A 188 -27.37 -19.48 -2.17
CA ARG A 188 -26.35 -20.33 -1.53
C ARG A 188 -26.84 -20.89 -0.19
N ARG A 189 -27.54 -20.08 0.62
CA ARG A 189 -28.13 -20.53 1.89
C ARG A 189 -29.15 -21.63 1.70
N SER A 190 -29.93 -21.61 0.62
CA SER A 190 -30.91 -22.67 0.33
C SER A 190 -30.29 -24.06 0.11
N ARG A 191 -28.99 -24.13 -0.17
CA ARG A 191 -28.21 -25.34 -0.39
C ARG A 191 -27.41 -25.79 0.85
N ILE A 192 -27.52 -25.10 1.97
CA ILE A 192 -26.83 -25.41 3.23
C ILE A 192 -27.41 -26.71 3.85
N ASN A 193 -26.50 -27.59 4.28
CA ASN A 193 -26.85 -28.80 5.03
C ASN A 193 -26.26 -28.72 6.45
N LEU A 194 -27.09 -28.37 7.43
CA LEU A 194 -26.65 -28.17 8.81
C LEU A 194 -26.11 -29.41 9.53
N THR A 195 -26.15 -30.60 8.87
CA THR A 195 -25.49 -31.80 9.38
C THR A 195 -24.05 -31.93 8.97
N VAL A 196 -23.53 -30.96 8.18
CA VAL A 196 -22.15 -30.85 7.75
C VAL A 196 -21.51 -29.68 8.49
N LEU A 197 -20.35 -29.88 9.12
CA LEU A 197 -19.69 -28.86 9.96
C LEU A 197 -19.35 -27.62 9.19
N GLU A 198 -18.82 -27.78 8.00
CA GLU A 198 -18.44 -26.67 7.11
C GLU A 198 -19.67 -25.81 6.76
N ASP A 199 -20.79 -26.44 6.47
CA ASP A 199 -22.02 -25.75 6.16
C ASP A 199 -22.66 -25.08 7.40
N LEU A 200 -22.48 -25.66 8.60
CA LEU A 200 -22.90 -25.01 9.84
C LEU A 200 -22.15 -23.68 10.07
N HIS A 201 -20.84 -23.66 9.85
CA HIS A 201 -20.05 -22.42 9.89
C HIS A 201 -20.40 -21.49 8.74
N GLY A 202 -20.60 -22.06 7.55
CA GLY A 202 -20.99 -21.32 6.34
C GLY A 202 -22.32 -20.60 6.50
N GLU A 203 -23.31 -21.19 7.14
CA GLU A 203 -24.59 -20.53 7.43
C GLU A 203 -24.43 -19.27 8.28
N GLN A 204 -23.55 -19.31 9.30
CA GLN A 204 -23.28 -18.14 10.13
C GLN A 204 -22.59 -17.03 9.34
N PHE A 205 -21.69 -17.38 8.44
CA PHE A 205 -21.01 -16.44 7.56
C PHE A 205 -21.98 -15.83 6.53
N LEU A 206 -22.78 -16.63 5.85
CA LEU A 206 -23.77 -16.16 4.89
C LEU A 206 -24.85 -15.28 5.54
N LYS A 207 -25.26 -15.62 6.76
CA LYS A 207 -26.15 -14.77 7.58
C LYS A 207 -25.49 -13.41 7.87
N ALA A 208 -24.21 -13.42 8.20
CA ALA A 208 -23.46 -12.18 8.42
C ALA A 208 -23.40 -11.31 7.17
N ILE A 209 -23.20 -11.89 5.99
CA ILE A 209 -23.23 -11.16 4.72
C ILE A 209 -24.60 -10.52 4.47
N ASP A 210 -25.69 -11.24 4.66
CA ASP A 210 -27.04 -10.70 4.46
C ASP A 210 -27.30 -9.49 5.39
N ILE A 211 -26.91 -9.58 6.67
CA ILE A 211 -27.00 -8.47 7.63
C ILE A 211 -26.22 -7.25 7.13
N VAL A 212 -25.01 -7.44 6.65
CA VAL A 212 -24.17 -6.33 6.21
C VAL A 212 -24.67 -5.70 4.91
N LEU A 213 -25.08 -6.50 3.92
CA LEU A 213 -25.63 -5.98 2.66
C LEU A 213 -26.92 -5.17 2.89
N ASP A 214 -27.79 -5.63 3.78
CA ASP A 214 -28.97 -4.88 4.20
C ASP A 214 -28.60 -3.56 4.87
N ALA A 215 -27.63 -3.58 5.78
CA ALA A 215 -27.16 -2.38 6.46
C ALA A 215 -26.52 -1.36 5.50
N VAL A 216 -25.81 -1.82 4.48
CA VAL A 216 -25.25 -0.96 3.42
C VAL A 216 -26.38 -0.29 2.62
N SER A 217 -27.41 -1.05 2.21
CA SER A 217 -28.60 -0.50 1.52
C SER A 217 -29.28 0.58 2.37
N GLN A 218 -29.52 0.30 3.64
CA GLN A 218 -30.13 1.26 4.58
C GLN A 218 -29.26 2.49 4.77
N HIS A 219 -27.94 2.33 4.88
CA HIS A 219 -27.00 3.44 5.00
C HIS A 219 -27.03 4.38 3.78
N ILE A 220 -27.05 3.82 2.57
CA ILE A 220 -27.17 4.61 1.33
C ILE A 220 -28.53 5.35 1.30
N THR A 221 -29.61 4.69 1.73
CA THR A 221 -30.96 5.30 1.83
C THR A 221 -30.97 6.51 2.78
N ARG A 222 -30.18 6.45 3.88
CA ARG A 222 -30.05 7.62 4.79
C ARG A 222 -29.46 8.83 4.06
N PHE A 223 -28.50 8.64 3.16
CA PHE A 223 -27.97 9.74 2.33
C PHE A 223 -28.99 10.27 1.35
N ALA A 224 -29.83 9.40 0.76
CA ALA A 224 -30.94 9.85 -0.08
C ALA A 224 -31.91 10.77 0.67
N ALA A 225 -32.31 10.36 1.88
CA ALA A 225 -33.17 11.14 2.73
C ALA A 225 -32.55 12.49 3.11
N LEU A 226 -31.26 12.49 3.51
CA LEU A 226 -30.53 13.71 3.86
C LEU A 226 -30.43 14.67 2.65
N ALA A 227 -30.10 14.16 1.47
CA ALA A 227 -30.02 14.97 0.26
C ALA A 227 -31.37 15.59 -0.11
N ARG A 228 -32.49 14.87 0.02
CA ARG A 228 -33.86 15.40 -0.18
C ARG A 228 -34.19 16.50 0.82
N GLN A 229 -33.87 16.29 2.11
CA GLN A 229 -34.06 17.31 3.14
C GLN A 229 -33.31 18.59 2.77
N MET A 230 -32.00 18.48 2.46
CA MET A 230 -31.17 19.63 2.08
C MET A 230 -31.68 20.31 0.80
N ALA A 231 -32.20 19.55 -0.17
CA ALA A 231 -32.79 20.12 -1.39
C ALA A 231 -34.03 20.97 -1.07
N GLY A 232 -34.82 20.58 -0.05
CA GLY A 232 -35.96 21.36 0.42
C GLY A 232 -35.59 22.70 1.08
N GLU A 233 -34.39 22.78 1.66
CA GLU A 233 -33.86 23.95 2.34
C GLU A 233 -32.96 24.83 1.42
N GLU A 234 -32.50 24.34 0.28
CA GLU A 234 -31.58 25.02 -0.62
C GLU A 234 -32.26 26.03 -1.53
N SER A 235 -31.79 27.26 -1.46
CA SER A 235 -32.33 28.37 -2.25
C SER A 235 -31.77 28.47 -3.67
N ARG A 236 -30.55 27.97 -3.90
CA ARG A 236 -29.90 27.99 -5.21
C ARG A 236 -30.46 26.86 -6.09
N GLU A 237 -31.15 27.21 -7.13
CA GLU A 237 -31.82 26.25 -8.02
C GLU A 237 -30.88 25.19 -8.60
N SER A 238 -29.65 25.58 -8.98
CA SER A 238 -28.66 24.64 -9.50
C SER A 238 -28.27 23.60 -8.45
N ARG A 239 -28.00 24.04 -7.21
CA ARG A 239 -27.63 23.15 -6.13
C ARG A 239 -28.78 22.26 -5.68
N ARG A 240 -29.99 22.83 -5.66
CA ARG A 240 -31.20 22.05 -5.36
C ARG A 240 -31.38 20.90 -6.35
N LYS A 241 -31.16 21.13 -7.64
CA LYS A 241 -31.21 20.08 -8.66
C LYS A 241 -30.14 19.01 -8.45
N GLU A 242 -28.90 19.41 -8.14
CA GLU A 242 -27.82 18.45 -7.81
C GLU A 242 -28.20 17.59 -6.61
N LEU A 243 -28.71 18.17 -5.52
CA LEU A 243 -29.13 17.43 -4.34
C LEU A 243 -30.26 16.44 -4.61
N LEU A 244 -31.24 16.82 -5.46
CA LEU A 244 -32.29 15.91 -5.90
C LEU A 244 -31.71 14.75 -6.73
N THR A 245 -30.78 15.04 -7.66
CA THR A 245 -30.08 14.00 -8.42
C THR A 245 -29.29 13.06 -7.52
N ILE A 246 -28.58 13.59 -6.51
CA ILE A 246 -27.88 12.79 -5.51
C ILE A 246 -28.86 11.88 -4.76
N ALA A 247 -30.02 12.42 -4.35
CA ALA A 247 -31.03 11.62 -3.66
C ALA A 247 -31.55 10.48 -4.54
N GLU A 248 -31.93 10.77 -5.79
CA GLU A 248 -32.38 9.77 -6.76
C GLU A 248 -31.33 8.72 -7.06
N ASN A 249 -30.06 9.13 -7.23
CA ASN A 249 -28.95 8.20 -7.40
C ASN A 249 -28.83 7.26 -6.22
N CYS A 250 -28.85 7.79 -4.99
CA CYS A 250 -28.78 6.98 -3.77
C CYS A 250 -29.96 6.02 -3.63
N GLU A 251 -31.18 6.45 -3.97
CA GLU A 251 -32.36 5.57 -3.95
C GLU A 251 -32.23 4.37 -4.90
N VAL A 252 -31.68 4.60 -6.10
CA VAL A 252 -31.47 3.52 -7.08
C VAL A 252 -30.39 2.57 -6.60
N ILE A 253 -29.19 3.11 -6.27
CA ILE A 253 -28.03 2.26 -5.96
C ILE A 253 -28.08 1.62 -4.58
N ALA A 254 -29.01 2.02 -3.71
CA ALA A 254 -29.28 1.32 -2.45
C ALA A 254 -29.78 -0.12 -2.68
N HIS A 255 -30.32 -0.40 -3.86
CA HIS A 255 -30.97 -1.68 -4.18
C HIS A 255 -30.49 -2.23 -5.53
N GLN A 256 -30.60 -1.45 -6.57
CA GLN A 256 -30.49 -1.88 -7.96
C GLN A 256 -29.11 -1.58 -8.58
N PRO A 257 -28.76 -2.25 -9.67
CA PRO A 257 -27.60 -1.88 -10.49
C PRO A 257 -27.67 -0.42 -10.95
N PRO A 258 -26.53 0.29 -10.99
CA PRO A 258 -26.50 1.66 -11.46
C PRO A 258 -26.84 1.76 -12.95
N GLN A 259 -27.46 2.87 -13.36
CA GLN A 259 -27.88 3.13 -14.72
C GLN A 259 -27.08 4.27 -15.36
N THR A 260 -26.36 5.09 -14.59
CA THR A 260 -25.58 6.22 -15.08
C THR A 260 -24.15 6.17 -14.58
N PHE A 261 -23.26 6.91 -15.24
CA PHE A 261 -21.87 7.05 -14.79
C PHE A 261 -21.77 7.60 -13.36
N TRP A 262 -22.61 8.59 -13.03
CA TRP A 262 -22.64 9.17 -11.68
C TRP A 262 -23.09 8.13 -10.65
N GLN A 263 -24.15 7.37 -10.92
CA GLN A 263 -24.61 6.29 -10.05
C GLN A 263 -23.55 5.22 -9.84
N ALA A 264 -22.89 4.79 -10.92
CA ALA A 264 -21.83 3.77 -10.84
C ALA A 264 -20.63 4.25 -10.01
N LEU A 265 -20.17 5.47 -10.23
CA LEU A 265 -19.09 6.07 -9.47
C LEU A 265 -19.47 6.25 -7.99
N GLN A 266 -20.69 6.70 -7.71
CA GLN A 266 -21.20 6.88 -6.34
C GLN A 266 -21.31 5.54 -5.61
N LEU A 267 -21.79 4.47 -6.26
CA LEU A 267 -21.87 3.14 -5.66
C LEU A 267 -20.47 2.58 -5.32
N CYS A 268 -19.54 2.70 -6.29
CA CYS A 268 -18.15 2.30 -6.06
C CYS A 268 -17.53 3.06 -4.88
N TYR A 269 -17.80 4.37 -4.75
CA TYR A 269 -17.29 5.14 -3.64
C TYR A 269 -17.92 4.72 -2.30
N PHE A 270 -19.24 4.49 -2.22
CA PHE A 270 -19.85 4.02 -0.97
C PHE A 270 -19.25 2.69 -0.50
N ILE A 271 -19.08 1.75 -1.40
CA ILE A 271 -18.46 0.46 -1.04
C ILE A 271 -17.00 0.67 -0.59
N GLN A 272 -16.21 1.45 -1.33
CA GLN A 272 -14.84 1.79 -0.94
C GLN A 272 -14.79 2.40 0.47
N LEU A 273 -15.69 3.32 0.76
CA LEU A 273 -15.81 3.98 2.05
C LEU A 273 -16.16 2.99 3.17
N ILE A 274 -17.15 2.12 2.94
CA ILE A 274 -17.61 1.18 3.97
C ILE A 274 -16.55 0.10 4.23
N LEU A 275 -15.81 -0.34 3.22
CA LEU A 275 -14.63 -1.21 3.42
C LEU A 275 -13.59 -0.54 4.34
N GLN A 276 -13.40 0.77 4.23
CA GLN A 276 -12.53 1.55 5.12
C GLN A 276 -13.09 1.72 6.55
N ILE A 277 -14.41 1.54 6.73
CA ILE A 277 -15.08 1.53 8.03
C ILE A 277 -15.09 0.13 8.64
N GLU A 278 -15.23 -0.90 7.83
CA GLU A 278 -15.25 -2.31 8.26
C GLU A 278 -13.92 -2.74 8.87
N SER A 279 -12.80 -2.40 8.19
CA SER A 279 -11.45 -2.80 8.58
C SER A 279 -10.54 -1.60 8.81
N ASN A 280 -9.60 -1.73 9.77
CA ASN A 280 -8.54 -0.75 9.97
C ASN A 280 -7.40 -0.87 8.94
N GLY A 281 -7.49 -1.79 8.00
CA GLY A 281 -6.53 -2.00 6.94
C GLY A 281 -6.39 -0.79 6.00
N HIS A 282 -5.34 -0.79 5.21
CA HIS A 282 -5.10 0.19 4.14
C HIS A 282 -4.95 -0.52 2.80
N SER A 283 -4.69 0.24 1.72
CA SER A 283 -4.48 -0.33 0.37
C SER A 283 -5.71 -1.04 -0.20
N VAL A 284 -6.92 -0.65 0.25
CA VAL A 284 -8.14 -1.03 -0.43
C VAL A 284 -8.22 -0.23 -1.72
N SER A 285 -8.14 -0.92 -2.85
CA SER A 285 -7.93 -0.33 -4.18
C SER A 285 -9.14 -0.52 -5.08
N PHE A 286 -9.29 0.35 -6.07
CA PHE A 286 -10.39 0.27 -7.03
C PHE A 286 -10.16 -0.73 -8.17
N GLY A 287 -8.90 -1.15 -8.37
CA GLY A 287 -8.55 -1.98 -9.51
C GLY A 287 -8.65 -1.21 -10.83
N ARG A 288 -9.06 -1.88 -11.91
CA ARG A 288 -9.11 -1.35 -13.28
C ARG A 288 -10.35 -0.50 -13.53
N MET A 289 -10.40 0.64 -12.88
CA MET A 289 -11.57 1.52 -12.87
C MET A 289 -11.98 2.02 -14.26
N ASP A 290 -11.02 2.24 -15.13
CA ASP A 290 -11.25 2.65 -16.51
C ASP A 290 -11.90 1.55 -17.37
N GLN A 291 -11.90 0.29 -16.91
CA GLN A 291 -12.54 -0.81 -17.64
C GLN A 291 -14.00 -0.99 -17.20
N TYR A 292 -14.26 -1.17 -15.90
CA TYR A 292 -15.60 -1.47 -15.43
C TYR A 292 -16.55 -0.25 -15.40
N LEU A 293 -16.03 0.97 -15.34
CA LEU A 293 -16.83 2.19 -15.45
C LEU A 293 -17.01 2.68 -16.91
N TYR A 294 -16.17 2.21 -17.84
CA TYR A 294 -16.23 2.69 -19.22
C TYR A 294 -17.58 2.46 -19.91
N PRO A 295 -18.30 1.34 -19.73
CA PRO A 295 -19.63 1.17 -20.33
C PRO A 295 -20.61 2.29 -19.95
N TYR A 296 -20.57 2.75 -18.70
CA TYR A 296 -21.41 3.84 -18.20
C TYR A 296 -20.96 5.19 -18.76
N TYR A 297 -19.65 5.46 -18.72
CA TYR A 297 -19.05 6.66 -19.30
C TYR A 297 -19.36 6.77 -20.79
N ARG A 298 -19.10 5.70 -21.54
CA ARG A 298 -19.37 5.66 -22.98
C ARG A 298 -20.84 5.95 -23.30
N ARG A 299 -21.76 5.33 -22.56
CA ARG A 299 -23.20 5.55 -22.80
C ARG A 299 -23.59 6.99 -22.52
N ASP A 300 -23.18 7.57 -21.39
CA ASP A 300 -23.64 8.88 -20.95
C ASP A 300 -22.90 10.03 -21.66
N VAL A 301 -21.58 9.89 -21.89
CA VAL A 301 -20.74 10.95 -22.47
C VAL A 301 -20.67 10.88 -24.00
N GLU A 302 -20.47 9.67 -24.56
CA GLU A 302 -20.18 9.53 -26.00
C GLU A 302 -21.45 9.28 -26.82
N LEU A 303 -22.33 8.38 -26.33
CA LEU A 303 -23.50 7.94 -27.11
C LEU A 303 -24.72 8.85 -26.90
N ASN A 304 -25.15 8.98 -25.63
CA ASN A 304 -26.39 9.73 -25.32
C ASN A 304 -26.12 11.22 -25.07
N GLN A 305 -24.88 11.60 -24.79
CA GLN A 305 -24.48 12.97 -24.47
C GLN A 305 -25.33 13.61 -23.36
N THR A 306 -25.77 12.80 -22.41
CA THR A 306 -26.51 13.24 -21.22
C THR A 306 -25.56 13.81 -20.13
N LEU A 307 -24.27 13.55 -20.25
CA LEU A 307 -23.20 14.05 -19.40
C LEU A 307 -22.08 14.58 -20.29
N ASP A 308 -21.64 15.81 -20.10
CA ASP A 308 -20.45 16.30 -20.80
C ASP A 308 -19.16 15.81 -20.14
N ARG A 309 -18.06 15.79 -20.92
CA ARG A 309 -16.77 15.28 -20.47
C ARG A 309 -16.19 16.06 -19.29
N GLU A 310 -16.37 17.36 -19.25
CA GLU A 310 -15.84 18.19 -18.17
C GLU A 310 -16.59 17.91 -16.84
N HIS A 311 -17.90 17.71 -16.91
CA HIS A 311 -18.69 17.33 -15.74
C HIS A 311 -18.32 15.90 -15.28
N ALA A 312 -18.05 14.95 -16.20
CA ALA A 312 -17.54 13.62 -15.83
C ALA A 312 -16.18 13.73 -15.10
N ILE A 313 -15.28 14.61 -15.55
CA ILE A 313 -14.02 14.90 -14.87
C ILE A 313 -14.26 15.56 -13.49
N GLU A 314 -15.24 16.44 -13.37
CA GLU A 314 -15.60 17.05 -12.07
C GLU A 314 -16.14 16.00 -11.07
N LEU A 315 -16.93 15.02 -11.54
CA LEU A 315 -17.36 13.89 -10.73
C LEU A 315 -16.16 13.05 -10.25
N LEU A 316 -15.19 12.78 -11.14
CA LEU A 316 -13.93 12.12 -10.77
C LEU A 316 -13.15 12.93 -9.74
N HIS A 317 -12.99 14.24 -9.95
CA HIS A 317 -12.36 15.12 -8.95
C HIS A 317 -13.05 15.06 -7.60
N SER A 318 -14.39 15.08 -7.59
CA SER A 318 -15.18 14.97 -6.36
C SER A 318 -14.92 13.63 -5.66
N CYS A 319 -14.83 12.52 -6.41
CA CYS A 319 -14.47 11.22 -5.87
C CYS A 319 -13.04 11.22 -5.29
N TRP A 320 -12.07 11.80 -6.00
CA TRP A 320 -10.68 11.86 -5.51
C TRP A 320 -10.54 12.68 -4.22
N LEU A 321 -11.27 13.77 -4.10
CA LEU A 321 -11.32 14.55 -2.85
C LEU A 321 -11.97 13.76 -1.72
N LYS A 322 -13.01 12.98 -2.01
CA LYS A 322 -13.61 12.07 -1.02
C LYS A 322 -12.62 10.98 -0.57
N LEU A 323 -11.75 10.48 -1.46
CA LEU A 323 -10.68 9.56 -1.06
C LEU A 323 -9.62 10.23 -0.18
N LEU A 324 -9.37 11.52 -0.37
CA LEU A 324 -8.46 12.31 0.48
C LEU A 324 -9.07 12.60 1.86
N GLU A 325 -10.40 12.58 2.00
CA GLU A 325 -11.09 12.72 3.29
C GLU A 325 -10.94 11.49 4.19
N VAL A 326 -10.84 10.30 3.60
CA VAL A 326 -10.68 9.05 4.35
C VAL A 326 -9.36 9.10 5.12
N ASN A 327 -9.40 8.73 6.38
CA ASN A 327 -8.24 8.79 7.26
C ASN A 327 -8.19 7.58 8.22
N LYS A 328 -6.99 7.22 8.64
CA LYS A 328 -6.73 6.15 9.61
C LYS A 328 -5.70 6.61 10.61
N ILE A 329 -5.87 6.22 11.85
CA ILE A 329 -4.92 6.51 12.92
C ILE A 329 -4.13 5.25 13.27
N ARG A 330 -2.83 5.39 13.49
CA ARG A 330 -1.88 4.32 13.80
C ARG A 330 -1.07 4.67 15.03
N SER A 331 -0.39 3.67 15.60
CA SER A 331 0.66 3.92 16.61
C SER A 331 1.76 4.82 16.06
N GLY A 332 2.49 5.50 16.94
CA GLY A 332 3.64 6.31 16.54
C GLY A 332 4.73 5.50 15.81
N SER A 333 4.92 4.23 16.21
CA SER A 333 5.85 3.32 15.54
C SER A 333 5.43 3.02 14.09
N HIS A 334 4.16 2.69 13.87
CA HIS A 334 3.63 2.42 12.54
C HIS A 334 3.64 3.68 11.66
N SER A 335 3.26 4.83 12.22
CA SER A 335 3.23 6.11 11.49
C SER A 335 4.60 6.54 10.98
N LYS A 336 5.70 6.20 11.68
CA LYS A 336 7.07 6.45 11.20
C LYS A 336 7.42 5.60 9.98
N ALA A 337 6.92 4.36 9.92
CA ALA A 337 7.14 3.48 8.77
C ALA A 337 6.21 3.79 7.58
N SER A 338 5.14 4.56 7.82
CA SER A 338 4.13 4.95 6.83
C SER A 338 3.92 6.46 6.87
N ALA A 339 4.99 7.20 6.57
CA ALA A 339 5.04 8.66 6.71
C ALA A 339 4.00 9.36 5.82
N GLY A 340 3.32 10.38 6.37
CA GLY A 340 2.25 11.09 5.69
C GLY A 340 0.88 10.40 5.76
N SER A 341 0.76 9.32 6.53
CA SER A 341 -0.48 8.55 6.74
C SER A 341 -1.23 8.17 5.46
N PRO A 342 -0.56 7.63 4.44
CA PRO A 342 -1.19 7.29 3.18
C PRO A 342 -2.18 6.13 3.36
N LEU A 343 -3.22 6.10 2.51
CA LEU A 343 -4.18 4.99 2.46
C LEU A 343 -3.99 4.10 1.23
N TYR A 344 -3.11 4.49 0.31
CA TYR A 344 -2.72 3.71 -0.88
C TYR A 344 -3.93 3.22 -1.69
N GLN A 345 -4.96 4.05 -1.84
CA GLN A 345 -6.16 3.71 -2.61
C GLN A 345 -5.84 3.77 -4.11
N ASN A 346 -5.44 2.64 -4.68
CA ASN A 346 -4.95 2.59 -6.05
C ASN A 346 -6.10 2.59 -7.07
N VAL A 347 -5.90 3.33 -8.15
CA VAL A 347 -6.67 3.25 -9.39
C VAL A 347 -5.72 2.83 -10.50
N THR A 348 -6.03 1.76 -11.20
CA THR A 348 -5.23 1.23 -12.30
C THR A 348 -5.93 1.52 -13.62
N ILE A 349 -5.18 2.02 -14.62
CA ILE A 349 -5.69 2.30 -15.97
C ILE A 349 -4.80 1.70 -17.06
N GLY A 350 -5.34 1.52 -18.25
CA GLY A 350 -4.65 0.99 -19.42
C GLY A 350 -4.36 -0.51 -19.33
N GLY A 351 -3.21 -0.92 -19.85
CA GLY A 351 -2.83 -2.33 -19.95
C GLY A 351 -3.52 -3.07 -21.08
N GLN A 352 -3.61 -4.37 -20.98
CA GLN A 352 -4.22 -5.23 -21.98
C GLN A 352 -5.44 -5.97 -21.43
N ASN A 353 -6.41 -6.25 -22.31
CA ASN A 353 -7.47 -7.22 -22.10
C ASN A 353 -7.23 -8.46 -22.98
N LEU A 354 -7.69 -9.62 -22.53
CA LEU A 354 -7.68 -10.84 -23.32
C LEU A 354 -9.06 -11.01 -24.01
N ILE A 355 -9.14 -10.76 -25.31
CA ILE A 355 -10.37 -10.88 -26.09
C ILE A 355 -10.21 -12.00 -27.10
N ASN A 356 -11.07 -13.03 -27.00
CA ASN A 356 -11.00 -14.23 -27.87
C ASN A 356 -9.60 -14.87 -27.89
N GLY A 357 -8.91 -14.88 -26.73
CA GLY A 357 -7.57 -15.43 -26.59
C GLY A 357 -6.46 -14.54 -27.16
N GLN A 358 -6.74 -13.32 -27.57
CA GLN A 358 -5.75 -12.37 -28.10
C GLN A 358 -5.61 -11.16 -27.17
N PRO A 359 -4.37 -10.73 -26.86
CA PRO A 359 -4.13 -9.49 -26.15
C PRO A 359 -4.57 -8.28 -26.98
N VAL A 360 -5.30 -7.38 -26.36
CA VAL A 360 -5.79 -6.13 -26.99
C VAL A 360 -5.51 -4.98 -26.05
N ASP A 361 -5.02 -3.86 -26.59
CA ASP A 361 -4.86 -2.61 -25.82
C ASP A 361 -6.18 -2.21 -25.18
N ALA A 362 -6.17 -1.96 -23.88
CA ALA A 362 -7.36 -1.66 -23.09
C ALA A 362 -7.54 -0.16 -22.84
N VAL A 363 -6.64 0.68 -23.33
CA VAL A 363 -6.77 2.14 -23.22
C VAL A 363 -8.04 2.62 -23.93
N ASN A 364 -8.82 3.43 -23.23
CA ASN A 364 -10.09 3.96 -23.72
C ASN A 364 -10.26 5.44 -23.31
N PRO A 365 -11.30 6.15 -23.80
CA PRO A 365 -11.51 7.56 -23.44
C PRO A 365 -11.60 7.85 -21.93
N LEU A 366 -12.11 6.92 -21.12
CA LEU A 366 -12.12 7.07 -19.66
C LEU A 366 -10.73 6.96 -19.06
N SER A 367 -9.81 6.16 -19.64
CA SER A 367 -8.40 6.10 -19.21
C SER A 367 -7.76 7.50 -19.31
N TYR A 368 -7.99 8.23 -20.42
CA TYR A 368 -7.55 9.61 -20.56
C TYR A 368 -8.22 10.57 -19.58
N ALA A 369 -9.53 10.42 -19.34
CA ALA A 369 -10.27 11.28 -18.42
C ALA A 369 -9.78 11.10 -16.98
N ILE A 370 -9.52 9.86 -16.53
CA ILE A 370 -8.95 9.58 -15.21
C ILE A 370 -7.53 10.16 -15.10
N LEU A 371 -6.68 9.91 -16.09
CA LEU A 371 -5.32 10.43 -16.13
C LEU A 371 -5.29 11.96 -16.03
N GLU A 372 -6.13 12.62 -16.86
CA GLU A 372 -6.25 14.07 -16.87
C GLU A 372 -6.81 14.63 -15.56
N SER A 373 -7.81 13.98 -14.97
CA SER A 373 -8.38 14.41 -13.68
C SER A 373 -7.34 14.39 -12.56
N CYS A 374 -6.50 13.35 -12.51
CA CYS A 374 -5.41 13.28 -11.54
C CYS A 374 -4.34 14.37 -11.78
N GLY A 375 -3.98 14.60 -13.04
CA GLY A 375 -3.02 15.63 -13.45
C GLY A 375 -3.49 17.06 -13.16
N ARG A 376 -4.80 17.32 -13.26
CA ARG A 376 -5.42 18.61 -12.88
C ARG A 376 -5.45 18.79 -11.36
N LEU A 377 -5.86 17.75 -10.62
CA LEU A 377 -6.06 17.83 -9.16
C LEU A 377 -4.73 17.84 -8.40
N ARG A 378 -3.73 17.07 -8.82
CA ARG A 378 -2.40 16.94 -8.19
C ARG A 378 -2.53 16.67 -6.69
N SER A 379 -3.22 15.58 -6.36
CA SER A 379 -3.47 15.15 -4.98
C SER A 379 -2.70 13.87 -4.65
N THR A 380 -2.68 13.48 -3.38
CA THR A 380 -2.09 12.22 -2.93
C THR A 380 -2.99 11.01 -3.18
N GLN A 381 -4.25 11.23 -3.47
CA GLN A 381 -5.26 10.20 -3.78
C GLN A 381 -6.03 10.59 -5.06
N PRO A 382 -6.40 9.57 -5.87
CA PRO A 382 -6.03 8.16 -5.75
C PRO A 382 -4.54 7.95 -6.01
N ASN A 383 -3.98 6.81 -5.59
CA ASN A 383 -2.66 6.38 -6.06
C ASN A 383 -2.82 5.84 -7.49
N LEU A 384 -2.41 6.61 -8.49
CA LEU A 384 -2.65 6.28 -9.90
C LEU A 384 -1.53 5.42 -10.46
N SER A 385 -1.91 4.28 -11.04
CA SER A 385 -1.01 3.36 -11.75
C SER A 385 -1.46 3.16 -13.19
N VAL A 386 -0.50 3.08 -14.09
CA VAL A 386 -0.68 2.74 -15.51
C VAL A 386 -0.07 1.36 -15.75
N ARG A 387 -0.80 0.47 -16.39
CA ARG A 387 -0.25 -0.79 -16.88
C ARG A 387 0.36 -0.55 -18.27
N TYR A 388 1.66 -0.78 -18.36
CA TYR A 388 2.43 -0.67 -19.58
C TYR A 388 2.45 -2.00 -20.34
N HIS A 389 2.39 -1.95 -21.67
CA HIS A 389 2.69 -3.07 -22.57
C HIS A 389 3.35 -2.58 -23.86
N ALA A 390 4.07 -3.43 -24.57
CA ALA A 390 4.84 -3.04 -25.75
C ALA A 390 3.99 -2.46 -26.90
N GLY A 391 2.70 -2.85 -26.96
CA GLY A 391 1.73 -2.31 -27.93
C GLY A 391 1.05 -1.00 -27.52
N MET A 392 1.40 -0.41 -26.37
CA MET A 392 0.84 0.86 -25.92
C MET A 392 1.12 1.98 -26.92
N SER A 393 0.08 2.77 -27.25
CA SER A 393 0.22 3.88 -28.18
C SER A 393 1.16 4.97 -27.66
N ASN A 394 1.92 5.58 -28.56
CA ASN A 394 2.75 6.74 -28.21
C ASN A 394 1.92 7.91 -27.69
N ASP A 395 0.69 8.08 -28.17
CA ASP A 395 -0.19 9.16 -27.71
C ASP A 395 -0.60 9.00 -26.26
N PHE A 396 -0.87 7.76 -25.79
CA PHE A 396 -1.19 7.53 -24.39
C PHE A 396 0.04 7.62 -23.50
N LEU A 397 1.18 7.10 -23.96
CA LEU A 397 2.43 7.22 -23.21
C LEU A 397 2.86 8.69 -23.07
N ASP A 398 2.74 9.50 -24.14
CA ASP A 398 2.99 10.95 -24.08
C ASP A 398 2.03 11.64 -23.10
N ALA A 399 0.74 11.28 -23.10
CA ALA A 399 -0.22 11.80 -22.13
C ALA A 399 0.19 11.47 -20.67
N CYS A 400 0.71 10.27 -20.42
CA CYS A 400 1.25 9.90 -19.11
C CYS A 400 2.46 10.78 -18.73
N VAL A 401 3.38 11.02 -19.66
CA VAL A 401 4.55 11.88 -19.44
C VAL A 401 4.14 13.34 -19.20
N GLN A 402 3.11 13.86 -19.89
CA GLN A 402 2.55 15.17 -19.58
C GLN A 402 2.08 15.28 -18.12
N VAL A 403 1.46 14.22 -17.57
CA VAL A 403 1.00 14.19 -16.18
C VAL A 403 2.17 14.02 -15.19
N ILE A 404 3.15 13.16 -15.48
CA ILE A 404 4.38 13.02 -14.69
C ILE A 404 5.07 14.38 -14.51
N ARG A 405 5.17 15.16 -15.57
CA ARG A 405 5.74 16.51 -15.58
C ARG A 405 5.08 17.47 -14.60
N CYS A 406 3.83 17.23 -14.21
CA CYS A 406 3.15 18.02 -13.19
C CYS A 406 3.77 17.92 -11.79
N GLY A 407 4.67 16.98 -11.54
CA GLY A 407 5.53 16.94 -10.36
C GLY A 407 4.88 16.42 -9.07
N PHE A 408 3.76 15.67 -9.15
CA PHE A 408 3.10 15.10 -7.97
C PHE A 408 3.32 13.58 -7.81
N GLY A 409 4.28 13.01 -8.56
CA GLY A 409 4.74 11.63 -8.41
C GLY A 409 3.86 10.56 -9.04
N MET A 410 2.93 10.91 -9.92
CA MET A 410 2.02 9.98 -10.60
C MET A 410 1.88 10.33 -12.07
N PRO A 411 1.49 9.34 -12.92
CA PRO A 411 1.25 7.94 -12.60
C PRO A 411 2.55 7.16 -12.36
N ALA A 412 2.44 6.06 -11.61
CA ALA A 412 3.43 4.99 -11.59
C ALA A 412 3.13 4.00 -12.71
N PHE A 413 4.12 3.19 -13.12
CA PHE A 413 3.92 2.18 -14.14
C PHE A 413 4.17 0.77 -13.62
N ASN A 414 3.33 -0.19 -14.06
CA ASN A 414 3.51 -1.63 -13.90
C ASN A 414 3.59 -2.28 -15.28
N ASN A 415 4.37 -3.33 -15.43
CA ASN A 415 4.73 -3.94 -16.71
C ASN A 415 3.93 -5.22 -17.00
N ASP A 416 2.98 -5.16 -17.93
CA ASP A 416 2.21 -6.33 -18.40
C ASP A 416 3.10 -7.44 -18.97
N GLU A 417 4.25 -7.08 -19.60
CA GLU A 417 5.17 -8.00 -20.24
C GLU A 417 5.84 -8.97 -19.26
N ILE A 418 5.81 -8.67 -17.96
CA ILE A 418 6.34 -9.56 -16.92
C ILE A 418 5.25 -10.05 -15.97
N VAL A 419 4.31 -9.21 -15.56
CA VAL A 419 3.29 -9.57 -14.58
C VAL A 419 2.37 -10.67 -15.12
N ILE A 420 1.85 -10.50 -16.33
CA ILE A 420 0.90 -11.45 -16.92
C ILE A 420 1.51 -12.85 -17.11
N PRO A 421 2.67 -13.01 -17.76
CA PRO A 421 3.29 -14.33 -17.90
C PRO A 421 3.61 -15.00 -16.56
N GLU A 422 4.08 -14.24 -15.58
CA GLU A 422 4.41 -14.82 -14.28
C GLU A 422 3.15 -15.23 -13.50
N PHE A 423 2.06 -14.48 -13.60
CA PHE A 423 0.78 -14.88 -13.02
C PHE A 423 0.22 -16.16 -13.64
N ILE A 424 0.34 -16.32 -14.96
CA ILE A 424 -0.05 -17.57 -15.64
C ILE A 424 0.80 -18.74 -15.15
N LYS A 425 2.11 -18.54 -14.95
CA LYS A 425 3.00 -19.57 -14.39
C LYS A 425 2.63 -19.97 -12.95
N LEU A 426 2.07 -19.07 -12.17
CA LEU A 426 1.51 -19.36 -10.83
C LEU A 426 0.22 -20.20 -10.88
N GLY A 427 -0.37 -20.41 -12.05
CA GLY A 427 -1.64 -21.12 -12.21
C GLY A 427 -2.86 -20.21 -12.17
N ILE A 428 -2.68 -18.89 -12.29
CA ILE A 428 -3.79 -17.94 -12.48
C ILE A 428 -4.30 -18.10 -13.92
N GLU A 429 -5.61 -18.19 -14.08
CA GLU A 429 -6.23 -18.33 -15.39
C GLU A 429 -5.84 -17.15 -16.30
N PRO A 430 -5.55 -17.38 -17.60
CA PRO A 430 -5.11 -16.29 -18.48
C PRO A 430 -6.06 -15.09 -18.50
N GLN A 431 -7.37 -15.31 -18.53
CA GLN A 431 -8.36 -14.24 -18.51
C GLN A 431 -8.24 -13.37 -17.25
N ASP A 432 -7.96 -14.00 -16.10
CA ASP A 432 -7.79 -13.32 -14.82
C ASP A 432 -6.41 -12.64 -14.74
N ALA A 433 -5.36 -13.28 -15.27
CA ALA A 433 -4.03 -12.69 -15.33
C ALA A 433 -4.00 -11.38 -16.13
N TYR A 434 -4.74 -11.30 -17.24
CA TYR A 434 -4.91 -10.07 -18.01
C TYR A 434 -5.76 -9.01 -17.28
N ASP A 435 -6.51 -9.39 -16.23
CA ASP A 435 -7.31 -8.45 -15.45
C ASP A 435 -6.65 -8.04 -14.12
N TYR A 436 -5.35 -8.27 -13.97
CA TYR A 436 -4.65 -7.80 -12.77
C TYR A 436 -4.69 -6.28 -12.65
N ALA A 437 -4.59 -5.81 -11.41
CA ALA A 437 -4.45 -4.38 -11.09
C ALA A 437 -3.29 -4.17 -10.10
N ALA A 438 -2.79 -2.96 -10.03
CA ALA A 438 -1.94 -2.54 -8.92
C ALA A 438 -2.79 -2.38 -7.65
N ILE A 439 -2.28 -2.89 -6.55
CA ILE A 439 -2.95 -2.86 -5.26
C ILE A 439 -2.07 -2.11 -4.26
N GLY A 440 -2.58 -1.05 -3.72
CA GLY A 440 -1.80 -0.25 -2.77
C GLY A 440 -0.66 0.50 -3.44
N CYS A 441 0.57 0.04 -3.24
CA CYS A 441 1.79 0.70 -3.74
C CYS A 441 2.18 0.24 -5.15
N ILE A 442 2.74 -0.96 -5.21
CA ILE A 442 3.33 -1.57 -6.43
C ILE A 442 2.90 -3.02 -6.59
N GLU A 443 2.27 -3.57 -5.57
CA GLU A 443 1.81 -4.93 -5.53
C GLU A 443 0.77 -5.16 -6.62
N THR A 444 0.68 -6.39 -7.11
CA THR A 444 -0.28 -6.74 -8.15
C THR A 444 -1.14 -7.92 -7.72
N ALA A 445 -2.43 -7.84 -8.01
CA ALA A 445 -3.39 -8.91 -7.74
C ALA A 445 -4.55 -8.85 -8.74
N VAL A 446 -5.31 -9.93 -8.86
CA VAL A 446 -6.54 -9.94 -9.65
C VAL A 446 -7.67 -9.36 -8.81
N GLY A 447 -8.19 -8.19 -9.23
CA GLY A 447 -9.26 -7.50 -8.52
C GLY A 447 -10.52 -8.38 -8.34
N GLY A 448 -11.06 -8.41 -7.13
CA GLY A 448 -12.24 -9.20 -6.79
C GLY A 448 -12.06 -10.71 -6.73
N LYS A 449 -10.84 -11.23 -6.90
CA LYS A 449 -10.57 -12.69 -6.92
C LYS A 449 -9.45 -13.12 -6.00
N TRP A 450 -8.68 -12.19 -5.45
CA TRP A 450 -7.54 -12.44 -4.58
C TRP A 450 -7.93 -12.44 -3.11
N GLY A 451 -7.15 -13.13 -2.27
CA GLY A 451 -7.32 -13.15 -0.82
C GLY A 451 -7.17 -11.78 -0.16
N TYR A 452 -7.28 -11.74 1.16
CA TYR A 452 -7.45 -10.47 1.88
C TYR A 452 -6.22 -9.55 1.88
N ARG A 453 -5.06 -10.02 1.44
CA ARG A 453 -3.86 -9.21 1.20
C ARG A 453 -2.92 -9.90 0.21
N CYS A 454 -2.44 -9.16 -0.77
CA CYS A 454 -1.41 -9.65 -1.68
C CYS A 454 0.01 -9.35 -1.17
N THR A 455 0.13 -8.51 -0.15
CA THR A 455 1.37 -8.17 0.57
C THR A 455 1.05 -7.93 2.04
N GLY A 456 2.07 -7.64 2.85
CA GLY A 456 1.88 -7.27 4.25
C GLY A 456 2.39 -8.31 5.24
N MET A 457 3.31 -9.16 4.83
CA MET A 457 4.13 -9.92 5.79
C MET A 457 4.93 -9.00 6.69
N SER A 458 5.44 -9.57 7.76
CA SER A 458 6.42 -8.87 8.60
C SER A 458 7.61 -8.38 7.79
N PHE A 459 8.06 -7.17 8.11
CA PHE A 459 9.28 -6.62 7.52
C PHE A 459 10.53 -7.24 8.14
N ILE A 460 11.50 -7.59 7.30
CA ILE A 460 12.85 -8.02 7.71
C ILE A 460 13.85 -6.91 7.38
N ASN A 461 14.69 -6.53 8.36
CA ASN A 461 15.78 -5.59 8.15
C ASN A 461 17.02 -6.31 7.61
N PHE A 462 17.19 -6.28 6.27
CA PHE A 462 18.28 -6.99 5.59
C PHE A 462 19.66 -6.48 6.00
N ALA A 463 19.82 -5.20 6.27
CA ALA A 463 21.09 -4.66 6.71
C ALA A 463 21.50 -5.20 8.09
N ARG A 464 20.55 -5.35 9.03
CA ARG A 464 20.83 -5.96 10.34
C ARG A 464 21.11 -7.45 10.24
N VAL A 465 20.37 -8.18 9.37
CA VAL A 465 20.62 -9.60 9.11
C VAL A 465 22.03 -9.79 8.53
N MET A 466 22.45 -8.92 7.61
CA MET A 466 23.80 -8.93 7.05
C MET A 466 24.86 -8.67 8.13
N LEU A 467 24.66 -7.65 8.97
CA LEU A 467 25.58 -7.38 10.08
C LEU A 467 25.68 -8.57 11.03
N ALA A 468 24.57 -9.25 11.33
CA ALA A 468 24.58 -10.46 12.12
C ALA A 468 25.37 -11.59 11.44
N ALA A 469 25.23 -11.76 10.12
CA ALA A 469 26.02 -12.73 9.35
C ALA A 469 27.53 -12.44 9.41
N LEU A 470 27.91 -11.16 9.45
CA LEU A 470 29.31 -10.75 9.54
C LEU A 470 29.89 -10.88 10.96
N GLU A 471 29.06 -10.95 12.01
CA GLU A 471 29.46 -10.94 13.42
C GLU A 471 28.94 -12.15 14.20
N GLY A 472 29.07 -13.34 13.66
CA GLY A 472 28.81 -14.58 14.39
C GLY A 472 27.34 -14.81 14.76
N GLY A 473 26.40 -14.20 14.06
CA GLY A 473 24.97 -14.22 14.34
C GLY A 473 24.52 -13.18 15.36
N ARG A 474 25.40 -12.27 15.78
CA ARG A 474 25.10 -11.20 16.73
C ARG A 474 24.46 -10.00 16.04
N ASP A 475 23.25 -9.66 16.46
CA ASP A 475 22.63 -8.40 16.03
C ASP A 475 23.34 -7.20 16.67
N ALA A 476 23.97 -6.37 15.86
CA ALA A 476 24.81 -5.25 16.31
C ALA A 476 24.03 -4.21 17.13
N THR A 477 22.74 -4.03 16.86
CA THR A 477 21.90 -3.03 17.54
C THR A 477 21.50 -3.49 18.95
N SER A 478 21.01 -4.73 19.11
CA SER A 478 20.52 -5.24 20.40
C SER A 478 21.56 -6.04 21.18
N GLY A 479 22.66 -6.44 20.56
CA GLY A 479 23.67 -7.33 21.13
C GLY A 479 23.23 -8.78 21.26
N LYS A 480 21.98 -9.13 20.87
CA LYS A 480 21.46 -10.49 21.00
C LYS A 480 21.97 -11.40 19.89
N VAL A 481 22.09 -12.69 20.21
CA VAL A 481 22.40 -13.77 19.26
C VAL A 481 21.20 -14.71 19.21
N PHE A 482 20.53 -14.81 18.06
CA PHE A 482 19.42 -15.74 17.88
C PHE A 482 19.86 -17.03 17.18
N LEU A 483 20.73 -16.94 16.18
CA LEU A 483 21.34 -18.07 15.49
C LEU A 483 22.87 -17.89 15.51
N PRO A 484 23.60 -18.56 16.43
CA PRO A 484 25.06 -18.44 16.51
C PRO A 484 25.77 -18.99 15.27
N GLN A 485 26.86 -18.34 14.88
CA GLN A 485 27.79 -18.79 13.84
C GLN A 485 29.24 -18.67 14.34
N GLU A 486 30.12 -19.55 13.87
CA GLU A 486 31.52 -19.59 14.29
C GLU A 486 32.38 -18.46 13.68
N LYS A 487 31.97 -17.99 12.49
CA LYS A 487 32.73 -16.99 11.72
C LYS A 487 32.27 -15.58 12.08
N ALA A 488 33.25 -14.68 12.29
CA ALA A 488 33.03 -13.26 12.54
C ALA A 488 34.19 -12.42 12.00
N LEU A 489 33.88 -11.21 11.50
CA LEU A 489 34.93 -10.24 11.10
C LEU A 489 35.77 -9.81 12.30
N SER A 490 35.16 -9.61 13.47
CA SER A 490 35.85 -9.28 14.70
C SER A 490 36.84 -10.35 15.16
N ALA A 491 36.56 -11.62 14.87
CA ALA A 491 37.47 -12.73 15.09
C ALA A 491 38.57 -12.84 14.01
N GLY A 492 38.36 -12.23 12.84
CA GLY A 492 39.28 -12.29 11.70
C GLY A 492 39.40 -13.67 11.10
N ASN A 493 38.34 -14.49 11.16
CA ASN A 493 38.43 -15.92 10.89
C ASN A 493 37.61 -16.37 9.64
N PHE A 494 37.13 -15.46 8.82
CA PHE A 494 36.68 -15.78 7.48
C PHE A 494 37.89 -16.05 6.56
N ASN A 495 37.96 -17.21 5.91
CA ASN A 495 39.07 -17.55 5.04
C ASN A 495 38.92 -16.96 3.62
N ASN A 496 37.69 -16.77 3.17
CA ASN A 496 37.34 -16.23 1.83
C ASN A 496 35.96 -15.64 1.82
N PHE A 497 35.58 -14.98 0.74
CA PHE A 497 34.28 -14.35 0.57
C PHE A 497 33.11 -15.36 0.48
N ASP A 498 33.34 -16.59 0.00
CA ASP A 498 32.28 -17.60 -0.08
C ASP A 498 31.77 -17.98 1.32
N GLU A 499 32.65 -17.97 2.33
CA GLU A 499 32.24 -18.17 3.72
C GLU A 499 31.35 -17.02 4.24
N VAL A 500 31.59 -15.79 3.78
CA VAL A 500 30.71 -14.65 4.10
C VAL A 500 29.32 -14.85 3.46
N MET A 501 29.28 -15.29 2.20
CA MET A 501 28.03 -15.61 1.52
C MET A 501 27.27 -16.76 2.19
N ALA A 502 27.97 -17.79 2.66
CA ALA A 502 27.36 -18.90 3.39
C ALA A 502 26.79 -18.43 4.76
N ALA A 503 27.47 -17.51 5.42
CA ALA A 503 26.98 -16.89 6.65
C ALA A 503 25.72 -16.07 6.40
N TRP A 504 25.69 -15.27 5.32
CA TRP A 504 24.48 -14.56 4.87
C TRP A 504 23.33 -15.54 4.59
N ASP A 505 23.57 -16.56 3.77
CA ASP A 505 22.55 -17.55 3.42
C ASP A 505 21.94 -18.22 4.67
N THR A 506 22.76 -18.54 5.66
CA THR A 506 22.32 -19.13 6.92
C THR A 506 21.43 -18.20 7.72
N GLN A 507 21.84 -16.95 7.90
CA GLN A 507 21.09 -15.97 8.67
C GLN A 507 19.80 -15.58 7.99
N ILE A 508 19.80 -15.29 6.68
CA ILE A 508 18.59 -14.86 5.99
C ILE A 508 17.53 -15.97 5.96
N ARG A 509 17.93 -17.24 5.79
CA ARG A 509 17.00 -18.38 5.88
C ARG A 509 16.36 -18.46 7.27
N TYR A 510 17.15 -18.30 8.32
CA TYR A 510 16.65 -18.31 9.69
C TYR A 510 15.62 -17.19 9.92
N TYR A 511 15.96 -15.93 9.62
CA TYR A 511 15.06 -14.80 9.86
C TYR A 511 13.82 -14.85 8.94
N THR A 512 13.93 -15.36 7.73
CA THR A 512 12.78 -15.59 6.84
C THR A 512 11.83 -16.61 7.45
N ARG A 513 12.32 -17.76 7.92
CA ARG A 513 11.49 -18.76 8.59
C ARG A 513 10.82 -18.17 9.83
N LYS A 514 11.53 -17.42 10.65
CA LYS A 514 10.97 -16.78 11.84
C LYS A 514 9.90 -15.73 11.51
N SER A 515 10.08 -15.00 10.45
CA SER A 515 9.07 -14.09 9.89
C SER A 515 7.80 -14.84 9.50
N ILE A 516 7.91 -15.97 8.81
CA ILE A 516 6.77 -16.85 8.45
C ILE A 516 6.06 -17.40 9.71
N GLU A 517 6.81 -17.88 10.71
CA GLU A 517 6.25 -18.38 11.96
C GLU A 517 5.42 -17.31 12.69
N ILE A 518 5.91 -16.06 12.73
CA ILE A 518 5.21 -14.93 13.30
C ILE A 518 3.95 -14.63 12.49
N GLU A 519 4.08 -14.59 11.18
CA GLU A 519 3.00 -14.28 10.25
C GLU A 519 1.86 -15.31 10.32
N TYR A 520 2.22 -16.57 10.50
CA TYR A 520 1.24 -17.66 10.65
C TYR A 520 0.34 -17.47 11.88
N VAL A 521 0.93 -17.03 12.99
CA VAL A 521 0.16 -16.69 14.22
C VAL A 521 -0.75 -15.50 13.95
N VAL A 522 -0.24 -14.45 13.29
CA VAL A 522 -1.02 -13.24 12.99
C VAL A 522 -2.21 -13.57 12.08
N ASP A 523 -1.98 -14.32 11.00
CA ASP A 523 -3.04 -14.73 10.07
C ASP A 523 -4.11 -15.58 10.78
N THR A 524 -3.69 -16.50 11.65
CA THR A 524 -4.63 -17.32 12.44
C THR A 524 -5.48 -16.47 13.38
N MET A 525 -4.87 -15.53 14.09
CA MET A 525 -5.62 -14.64 14.99
C MET A 525 -6.56 -13.70 14.24
N LEU A 526 -6.17 -13.23 13.06
CA LEU A 526 -7.04 -12.42 12.20
C LEU A 526 -8.22 -13.26 11.67
N GLU A 527 -7.97 -14.50 11.23
CA GLU A 527 -9.02 -15.42 10.78
C GLU A 527 -10.05 -15.70 11.88
N GLU A 528 -9.59 -15.95 13.10
CA GLU A 528 -10.47 -16.30 14.22
C GLU A 528 -11.28 -15.12 14.77
N ASN A 529 -10.74 -13.89 14.69
CA ASN A 529 -11.29 -12.76 15.45
C ASN A 529 -11.83 -11.62 14.59
N VAL A 530 -11.39 -11.49 13.32
CA VAL A 530 -11.66 -10.32 12.48
C VAL A 530 -12.05 -10.73 11.07
N HIS A 531 -13.30 -11.13 10.87
CA HIS A 531 -13.82 -11.36 9.53
C HIS A 531 -14.20 -10.04 8.85
N ASP A 532 -13.81 -9.86 7.60
CA ASP A 532 -14.20 -8.73 6.75
C ASP A 532 -15.39 -9.19 5.89
N ILE A 533 -16.59 -8.94 6.39
CA ILE A 533 -17.84 -9.53 5.87
C ILE A 533 -18.24 -8.89 4.53
N LEU A 534 -18.26 -7.53 4.47
CA LEU A 534 -18.58 -6.82 3.23
C LEU A 534 -17.54 -7.11 2.16
N CYS A 535 -16.28 -7.06 2.54
CA CYS A 535 -15.18 -7.38 1.61
C CYS A 535 -15.35 -8.79 1.03
N SER A 536 -15.62 -9.79 1.89
CA SER A 536 -15.81 -11.17 1.46
C SER A 536 -17.04 -11.36 0.56
N ALA A 537 -18.11 -10.59 0.77
CA ALA A 537 -19.30 -10.62 -0.09
C ALA A 537 -18.99 -10.19 -1.54
N LEU A 538 -17.91 -9.43 -1.72
CA LEU A 538 -17.47 -8.84 -3.00
C LEU A 538 -16.16 -9.45 -3.52
N VAL A 539 -15.77 -10.63 -3.04
CA VAL A 539 -14.65 -11.40 -3.57
C VAL A 539 -15.16 -12.74 -4.06
N ASP A 540 -14.80 -13.08 -5.30
CA ASP A 540 -15.26 -14.30 -5.96
C ASP A 540 -14.94 -15.55 -5.15
N ASP A 541 -15.87 -16.51 -5.21
CA ASP A 541 -15.92 -17.79 -4.52
C ASP A 541 -16.26 -17.71 -3.03
N CYS A 542 -16.13 -16.57 -2.35
CA CYS A 542 -16.41 -16.47 -0.91
C CYS A 542 -17.88 -16.84 -0.56
N ILE A 543 -18.85 -16.31 -1.30
CA ILE A 543 -20.26 -16.66 -1.09
C ILE A 543 -20.49 -18.14 -1.43
N GLU A 544 -19.98 -18.60 -2.58
CA GLU A 544 -20.19 -19.98 -3.03
C GLU A 544 -19.57 -21.01 -2.09
N ARG A 545 -18.36 -20.73 -1.59
CA ARG A 545 -17.69 -21.58 -0.60
C ARG A 545 -18.22 -21.38 0.83
N ALA A 546 -19.04 -20.36 1.04
CA ALA A 546 -19.50 -19.93 2.36
C ALA A 546 -18.36 -19.72 3.36
N LYS A 547 -17.27 -19.08 2.91
CA LYS A 547 -16.05 -18.81 3.67
C LYS A 547 -15.59 -17.38 3.45
N SER A 548 -15.11 -16.70 4.50
CA SER A 548 -14.51 -15.39 4.36
C SER A 548 -13.19 -15.45 3.60
N ILE A 549 -12.73 -14.30 3.10
CA ILE A 549 -11.41 -14.18 2.45
C ILE A 549 -10.27 -14.70 3.35
N LYS A 550 -10.37 -14.53 4.67
CA LYS A 550 -9.35 -14.98 5.63
C LYS A 550 -9.40 -16.49 5.89
N GLN A 551 -10.52 -17.14 5.58
CA GLN A 551 -10.69 -18.58 5.69
C GLN A 551 -10.38 -19.35 4.40
N GLY A 552 -9.88 -18.64 3.37
CA GLY A 552 -9.62 -19.22 2.05
C GLY A 552 -10.87 -19.27 1.16
N GLY A 553 -11.79 -18.31 1.32
CA GLY A 553 -12.96 -18.17 0.46
C GLY A 553 -12.63 -17.67 -0.95
N ALA A 554 -11.57 -16.88 -1.14
CA ALA A 554 -11.19 -16.29 -2.42
C ALA A 554 -10.72 -17.34 -3.44
N LYS A 555 -10.72 -16.95 -4.74
CA LYS A 555 -10.24 -17.80 -5.84
C LYS A 555 -8.72 -17.97 -5.81
N TYR A 556 -7.98 -16.89 -5.52
CA TYR A 556 -6.52 -16.84 -5.51
C TYR A 556 -5.99 -16.34 -4.16
N ASP A 557 -4.79 -16.82 -3.77
CA ASP A 557 -4.14 -16.37 -2.55
C ASP A 557 -2.62 -16.52 -2.63
N TRP A 558 -1.91 -15.41 -2.65
CA TRP A 558 -0.47 -15.33 -2.39
C TRP A 558 -0.18 -14.08 -1.57
N VAL A 559 0.85 -14.15 -0.73
CA VAL A 559 1.27 -13.05 0.13
C VAL A 559 2.74 -12.75 -0.10
N SER A 560 3.09 -11.48 -0.34
CA SER A 560 4.49 -11.11 -0.49
C SER A 560 5.17 -10.83 0.83
N GLY A 561 6.43 -11.33 0.93
CA GLY A 561 7.35 -10.95 1.97
C GLY A 561 7.86 -9.53 1.77
N LEU A 562 8.09 -8.81 2.88
CA LEU A 562 8.60 -7.45 2.89
C LEU A 562 9.98 -7.38 3.55
N GLN A 563 10.82 -6.48 3.04
CA GLN A 563 12.18 -6.26 3.57
C GLN A 563 12.65 -4.83 3.26
N VAL A 564 13.70 -4.41 3.94
CA VAL A 564 14.31 -3.09 3.77
C VAL A 564 15.82 -3.21 3.67
N GLY A 565 16.44 -2.40 2.79
CA GLY A 565 17.88 -2.25 2.69
C GLY A 565 18.56 -3.16 1.68
N ILE A 566 17.89 -3.49 0.56
CA ILE A 566 18.44 -4.34 -0.52
C ILE A 566 19.74 -3.74 -1.08
N ALA A 567 19.72 -2.47 -1.50
CA ALA A 567 20.90 -1.83 -2.08
C ALA A 567 22.06 -1.75 -1.09
N ASN A 568 21.77 -1.51 0.20
CA ASN A 568 22.79 -1.52 1.25
C ASN A 568 23.41 -2.92 1.41
N LEU A 569 22.62 -3.99 1.30
CA LEU A 569 23.12 -5.36 1.29
C LEU A 569 24.10 -5.58 0.14
N GLY A 570 23.70 -5.27 -1.10
CA GLY A 570 24.56 -5.45 -2.28
C GLY A 570 25.85 -4.62 -2.19
N ASN A 571 25.75 -3.35 -1.87
CA ASN A 571 26.90 -2.46 -1.73
C ASN A 571 27.88 -2.92 -0.63
N SER A 572 27.33 -3.39 0.49
CA SER A 572 28.14 -3.87 1.62
C SER A 572 28.87 -5.17 1.30
N LEU A 573 28.17 -6.15 0.70
CA LEU A 573 28.79 -7.41 0.26
C LEU A 573 29.88 -7.17 -0.80
N ALA A 574 29.64 -6.27 -1.76
CA ALA A 574 30.62 -5.88 -2.77
C ALA A 574 31.85 -5.20 -2.16
N ALA A 575 31.66 -4.36 -1.15
CA ALA A 575 32.75 -3.70 -0.43
C ALA A 575 33.61 -4.72 0.35
N VAL A 576 32.97 -5.63 1.07
CA VAL A 576 33.66 -6.72 1.79
C VAL A 576 34.42 -7.61 0.80
N LYS A 577 33.77 -8.05 -0.28
CA LYS A 577 34.39 -8.88 -1.32
C LYS A 577 35.65 -8.24 -1.87
N LYS A 578 35.53 -7.00 -2.39
CA LYS A 578 36.61 -6.32 -3.10
C LYS A 578 37.73 -5.87 -2.19
N LEU A 579 37.42 -5.16 -1.09
CA LEU A 579 38.41 -4.46 -0.29
C LEU A 579 39.04 -5.33 0.79
N VAL A 580 38.27 -6.32 1.32
CA VAL A 580 38.80 -7.23 2.35
C VAL A 580 39.42 -8.47 1.73
N PHE A 581 38.72 -9.16 0.81
CA PHE A 581 39.18 -10.46 0.34
C PHE A 581 39.97 -10.44 -0.97
N GLU A 582 39.57 -9.63 -1.97
CA GLU A 582 40.28 -9.57 -3.27
C GLU A 582 41.55 -8.72 -3.21
N GLN A 583 41.45 -7.50 -2.64
CA GLN A 583 42.55 -6.56 -2.58
C GLN A 583 43.33 -6.61 -1.25
N GLY A 584 42.72 -7.07 -0.16
CA GLY A 584 43.34 -7.13 1.15
C GLY A 584 43.74 -5.77 1.73
N VAL A 585 43.13 -4.67 1.24
CA VAL A 585 43.48 -3.30 1.66
C VAL A 585 42.79 -2.88 2.95
N ILE A 586 41.82 -3.67 3.43
CA ILE A 586 41.12 -3.53 4.70
C ILE A 586 41.15 -4.88 5.40
N GLY A 587 41.68 -4.93 6.64
CA GLY A 587 41.64 -6.14 7.47
C GLY A 587 40.25 -6.39 8.04
N GLN A 588 39.88 -7.66 8.23
CA GLN A 588 38.58 -8.04 8.80
C GLN A 588 38.32 -7.38 10.14
N GLN A 589 39.26 -7.51 11.07
CA GLN A 589 39.17 -6.91 12.43
C GLN A 589 39.17 -5.38 12.38
N GLN A 590 39.87 -4.80 11.42
CA GLN A 590 39.89 -3.35 11.22
C GLN A 590 38.51 -2.86 10.73
N LEU A 591 37.85 -3.58 9.82
CA LEU A 591 36.50 -3.27 9.39
C LEU A 591 35.50 -3.41 10.54
N ALA A 592 35.57 -4.52 11.29
CA ALA A 592 34.69 -4.75 12.44
C ALA A 592 34.80 -3.64 13.50
N ALA A 593 36.02 -3.18 13.80
CA ALA A 593 36.27 -2.08 14.76
C ALA A 593 35.65 -0.76 14.22
N ALA A 594 35.86 -0.44 12.96
CA ALA A 594 35.34 0.78 12.36
C ALA A 594 33.81 0.80 12.26
N LEU A 595 33.16 -0.36 12.06
CA LEU A 595 31.70 -0.49 12.09
C LEU A 595 31.14 -0.34 13.52
N ALA A 596 31.87 -0.87 14.52
CA ALA A 596 31.43 -0.85 15.91
C ALA A 596 31.42 0.56 16.51
N ASP A 597 32.30 1.45 16.07
CA ASP A 597 32.41 2.83 16.54
C ASP A 597 31.84 3.88 15.57
N ASP A 598 31.07 3.44 14.58
CA ASP A 598 30.44 4.31 13.56
C ASP A 598 31.45 5.15 12.77
N PHE A 599 32.62 4.58 12.47
CA PHE A 599 33.69 5.23 11.74
C PHE A 599 34.25 6.49 12.44
N ASP A 600 34.25 6.51 13.78
CA ASP A 600 34.77 7.62 14.54
C ASP A 600 36.30 7.76 14.42
N GLY A 601 36.77 8.99 14.44
CA GLY A 601 38.18 9.32 14.31
C GLY A 601 38.73 9.25 12.88
N LEU A 602 39.88 9.89 12.66
CA LEU A 602 40.47 10.08 11.33
C LEU A 602 40.77 8.77 10.59
N THR A 603 41.26 7.76 11.29
CA THR A 603 41.64 6.47 10.70
C THR A 603 40.40 5.71 10.18
N HIS A 604 39.33 5.66 10.97
CA HIS A 604 38.09 4.98 10.59
C HIS A 604 37.30 5.78 9.55
N GLU A 605 37.32 7.11 9.58
CA GLU A 605 36.76 7.92 8.50
C GLU A 605 37.52 7.73 7.18
N GLN A 606 38.84 7.61 7.18
CA GLN A 606 39.62 7.26 5.97
C GLN A 606 39.23 5.86 5.45
N LEU A 607 39.01 4.91 6.33
CA LEU A 607 38.51 3.58 5.96
C LEU A 607 37.11 3.70 5.37
N ARG A 608 36.24 4.48 5.97
CA ARG A 608 34.89 4.76 5.44
C ARG A 608 34.96 5.35 4.02
N GLN A 609 35.83 6.30 3.75
CA GLN A 609 36.02 6.86 2.42
C GLN A 609 36.51 5.83 1.39
N ARG A 610 37.32 4.85 1.82
CA ARG A 610 37.71 3.71 0.97
C ARG A 610 36.50 2.79 0.67
N LEU A 611 35.63 2.54 1.64
CA LEU A 611 34.40 1.76 1.44
C LEU A 611 33.46 2.46 0.45
N ILE A 612 33.30 3.78 0.55
CA ILE A 612 32.45 4.57 -0.32
C ILE A 612 32.99 4.58 -1.75
N ASN A 613 34.26 4.90 -1.93
CA ASN A 613 34.84 5.21 -3.23
C ASN A 613 35.60 4.03 -3.89
N GLY A 614 36.00 3.04 -3.10
CA GLY A 614 36.85 1.92 -3.57
C GLY A 614 36.07 0.69 -4.02
N ALA A 615 34.79 0.59 -3.69
CA ALA A 615 33.93 -0.54 -4.02
C ALA A 615 32.83 -0.17 -5.02
N PRO A 616 32.37 -1.08 -5.88
CA PRO A 616 31.25 -0.84 -6.79
C PRO A 616 29.97 -0.58 -6.02
N LYS A 617 29.06 0.17 -6.63
CA LYS A 617 27.75 0.49 -6.05
C LYS A 617 26.65 0.13 -7.02
N TYR A 618 25.62 -0.54 -6.50
CA TYR A 618 24.38 -0.87 -7.19
C TYR A 618 23.70 0.40 -7.73
N GLY A 619 23.20 0.33 -8.95
CA GLY A 619 22.60 1.46 -9.66
C GLY A 619 23.53 2.14 -10.66
N ASN A 620 24.71 1.56 -10.96
CA ASN A 620 25.69 2.09 -11.90
C ASN A 620 26.04 1.10 -13.02
N ASP A 621 25.20 0.13 -13.29
CA ASP A 621 25.41 -0.92 -14.31
C ASP A 621 26.74 -1.68 -14.12
N ASP A 622 27.08 -2.00 -12.88
CA ASP A 622 28.29 -2.76 -12.53
C ASP A 622 27.90 -4.20 -12.11
N ASP A 623 28.18 -5.15 -12.98
CA ASP A 623 27.86 -6.57 -12.78
C ASP A 623 28.48 -7.16 -11.52
N SER A 624 29.62 -6.62 -11.04
CA SER A 624 30.27 -7.14 -9.83
C SER A 624 29.48 -6.90 -8.54
N VAL A 625 28.60 -5.90 -8.51
CA VAL A 625 27.68 -5.66 -7.41
C VAL A 625 26.25 -6.09 -7.74
N ASP A 626 25.78 -5.84 -8.98
CA ASP A 626 24.38 -6.10 -9.37
C ASP A 626 24.07 -7.60 -9.34
N THR A 627 24.94 -8.45 -9.89
CA THR A 627 24.78 -9.91 -9.87
C THR A 627 25.00 -10.49 -8.47
N LEU A 628 25.88 -9.90 -7.69
CA LEU A 628 26.09 -10.31 -6.29
C LEU A 628 24.83 -10.03 -5.44
N LEU A 629 24.21 -8.87 -5.63
CA LEU A 629 22.94 -8.53 -4.98
C LEU A 629 21.84 -9.49 -5.39
N ALA A 630 21.69 -9.75 -6.69
CA ALA A 630 20.71 -10.70 -7.23
C ALA A 630 20.91 -12.09 -6.61
N ARG A 631 22.17 -12.58 -6.49
CA ARG A 631 22.51 -13.83 -5.82
C ARG A 631 22.13 -13.83 -4.34
N ALA A 632 22.43 -12.76 -3.61
CA ALA A 632 22.11 -12.66 -2.19
C ALA A 632 20.60 -12.63 -1.94
N TYR A 633 19.85 -11.94 -2.80
CA TYR A 633 18.40 -11.86 -2.72
C TYR A 633 17.72 -13.18 -3.13
N GLN A 634 18.33 -13.95 -4.03
CA GLN A 634 17.80 -15.25 -4.47
C GLN A 634 17.63 -16.22 -3.29
N THR A 635 18.52 -16.20 -2.30
CA THR A 635 18.40 -17.04 -1.10
C THR A 635 17.10 -16.76 -0.32
N TYR A 636 16.72 -15.48 -0.22
CA TYR A 636 15.46 -15.08 0.40
C TYR A 636 14.24 -15.58 -0.42
N ILE A 637 14.29 -15.42 -1.74
CA ILE A 637 13.24 -15.93 -2.63
C ILE A 637 13.07 -17.43 -2.48
N ASP A 638 14.17 -18.19 -2.50
CA ASP A 638 14.15 -19.66 -2.43
C ASP A 638 13.65 -20.15 -1.06
N GLU A 639 13.95 -19.41 0.00
CA GLU A 639 13.45 -19.75 1.32
C GLU A 639 11.94 -19.53 1.42
N LEU A 640 11.42 -18.39 0.93
CA LEU A 640 9.98 -18.10 0.95
C LEU A 640 9.14 -19.15 0.21
N LYS A 641 9.64 -19.67 -0.89
CA LYS A 641 8.94 -20.69 -1.71
C LYS A 641 8.69 -22.01 -0.97
N GLN A 642 9.36 -22.26 0.15
CA GLN A 642 9.21 -23.50 0.93
C GLN A 642 7.98 -23.48 1.84
N TYR A 643 7.36 -22.34 2.03
CA TYR A 643 6.30 -22.17 3.03
C TYR A 643 4.92 -21.93 2.40
N HIS A 644 3.91 -22.32 3.17
CA HIS A 644 2.50 -22.09 2.87
C HIS A 644 1.88 -21.19 3.93
N ASN A 645 0.91 -20.38 3.56
CA ASN A 645 0.11 -19.63 4.50
C ASN A 645 -1.08 -20.46 5.04
N PRO A 646 -1.82 -20.00 6.08
CA PRO A 646 -2.92 -20.77 6.67
C PRO A 646 -4.05 -21.14 5.70
N ARG A 647 -4.16 -20.49 4.55
CA ARG A 647 -5.21 -20.73 3.56
C ARG A 647 -4.84 -21.79 2.51
N TYR A 648 -3.62 -22.29 2.53
CA TYR A 648 -3.15 -23.35 1.62
C TYR A 648 -4.02 -24.61 1.75
N GLY A 649 -4.47 -25.15 0.62
CA GLY A 649 -5.29 -26.36 0.56
C GLY A 649 -6.74 -26.17 1.06
N ARG A 650 -7.18 -24.95 1.37
CA ARG A 650 -8.51 -24.65 1.93
C ARG A 650 -9.50 -24.09 0.90
N GLY A 651 -9.07 -23.96 -0.38
CA GLY A 651 -9.89 -23.50 -1.48
C GLY A 651 -9.17 -22.70 -2.55
N PRO A 652 -8.38 -21.67 -2.19
CA PRO A 652 -7.70 -20.86 -3.20
C PRO A 652 -6.66 -21.62 -4.00
N VAL A 653 -6.44 -21.20 -5.25
CA VAL A 653 -5.20 -21.50 -5.97
C VAL A 653 -4.09 -20.68 -5.32
N GLY A 654 -2.98 -21.34 -4.96
CA GLY A 654 -1.87 -20.72 -4.23
C GLY A 654 -1.87 -21.07 -2.75
N GLY A 655 -1.96 -20.07 -1.89
CA GLY A 655 -1.77 -20.22 -0.44
C GLY A 655 -0.28 -20.23 -0.08
N ASN A 656 0.56 -19.54 -0.88
CA ASN A 656 2.01 -19.52 -0.74
C ASN A 656 2.53 -18.10 -0.50
N TYR A 657 3.85 -18.02 -0.30
CA TYR A 657 4.57 -16.76 -0.19
C TYR A 657 5.46 -16.52 -1.40
N TYR A 658 5.69 -15.26 -1.74
CA TYR A 658 6.69 -14.83 -2.71
C TYR A 658 7.40 -13.55 -2.22
N ALA A 659 8.49 -13.16 -2.87
CA ALA A 659 9.23 -11.96 -2.52
C ALA A 659 8.58 -10.70 -3.11
N GLY A 660 8.74 -9.56 -2.43
CA GLY A 660 8.44 -8.22 -2.90
C GLY A 660 9.48 -7.23 -2.38
N THR A 661 9.51 -6.03 -2.92
CA THR A 661 10.48 -5.00 -2.51
C THR A 661 9.82 -3.73 -1.97
N SER A 662 8.51 -3.75 -1.74
CA SER A 662 7.81 -2.59 -1.17
C SER A 662 8.33 -2.29 0.22
N SER A 663 8.90 -1.09 0.41
CA SER A 663 9.45 -0.67 1.71
C SER A 663 8.58 0.38 2.39
N ILE A 664 7.63 0.98 1.66
CA ILE A 664 6.96 2.22 2.10
C ILE A 664 8.02 3.24 2.56
N SER A 665 7.82 3.99 3.64
CA SER A 665 8.88 4.83 4.25
C SER A 665 9.63 4.12 5.38
N ALA A 666 9.51 2.79 5.50
CA ALA A 666 10.15 2.01 6.55
C ALA A 666 11.69 2.05 6.51
N ASN A 667 12.28 2.36 5.34
CA ASN A 667 13.73 2.58 5.20
C ASN A 667 14.27 3.60 6.20
N VAL A 668 13.49 4.62 6.57
CA VAL A 668 13.89 5.65 7.55
C VAL A 668 13.95 5.07 8.97
N PRO A 669 12.87 4.56 9.60
CA PRO A 669 12.93 4.01 10.95
C PRO A 669 13.76 2.73 11.05
N PHE A 670 13.87 1.91 10.01
CA PHE A 670 14.75 0.74 9.99
C PHE A 670 16.21 1.16 9.91
N GLY A 671 16.55 2.21 9.16
CA GLY A 671 17.89 2.79 9.14
C GLY A 671 18.27 3.39 10.50
N ALA A 672 17.35 4.11 11.15
CA ALA A 672 17.54 4.65 12.49
C ALA A 672 17.82 3.56 13.54
N ALA A 673 17.32 2.32 13.31
CA ALA A 673 17.56 1.16 14.16
C ALA A 673 18.76 0.29 13.69
N THR A 674 19.57 0.74 12.74
CA THR A 674 20.68 -0.03 12.14
C THR A 674 22.01 0.66 12.39
N MET A 675 23.01 -0.09 12.87
CA MET A 675 24.38 0.35 13.06
C MET A 675 25.09 0.59 11.71
N ALA A 676 26.30 1.11 11.72
CA ALA A 676 27.11 1.35 10.52
C ALA A 676 27.23 0.09 9.64
N THR A 677 27.27 0.27 8.31
CA THR A 677 27.31 -0.82 7.35
C THR A 677 28.55 -0.76 6.45
N PRO A 678 29.05 -1.90 5.92
CA PRO A 678 30.27 -1.95 5.12
C PRO A 678 30.24 -1.18 3.79
N ASP A 679 29.08 -0.71 3.35
CA ASP A 679 28.98 0.21 2.20
C ASP A 679 29.41 1.65 2.51
N GLY A 680 29.79 1.93 3.78
CA GLY A 680 30.18 3.25 4.28
C GLY A 680 29.04 4.09 4.84
N ARG A 681 27.81 3.50 4.99
CA ARG A 681 26.67 4.17 5.63
C ARG A 681 26.93 4.28 7.14
N LYS A 682 26.71 5.44 7.69
CA LYS A 682 26.80 5.67 9.14
C LYS A 682 25.60 5.07 9.87
N ALA A 683 25.79 4.75 11.13
CA ALA A 683 24.73 4.30 12.02
C ALA A 683 23.57 5.31 12.06
N HIS A 684 22.37 4.80 12.26
CA HIS A 684 21.16 5.60 12.46
C HIS A 684 20.72 6.48 11.28
N THR A 685 21.35 6.34 10.11
CA THR A 685 20.91 7.01 8.87
C THR A 685 19.96 6.11 8.07
N PRO A 686 19.07 6.67 7.19
CA PRO A 686 18.16 5.87 6.41
C PRO A 686 18.85 4.77 5.58
N LEU A 687 18.16 3.65 5.38
CA LEU A 687 18.52 2.62 4.41
C LEU A 687 17.96 3.00 3.02
N ALA A 688 18.37 2.28 1.99
CA ALA A 688 17.78 2.41 0.67
C ALA A 688 16.32 1.90 0.67
N GLU A 689 15.47 2.55 -0.10
CA GLU A 689 14.06 2.19 -0.22
C GLU A 689 13.81 1.26 -1.42
N GLY A 690 12.90 0.31 -1.27
CA GLY A 690 12.52 -0.61 -2.33
C GLY A 690 13.72 -1.33 -2.96
N ALA A 691 13.76 -1.34 -4.29
CA ALA A 691 14.89 -1.80 -5.09
C ALA A 691 15.70 -0.64 -5.68
N SER A 692 15.47 0.59 -5.22
CA SER A 692 16.21 1.77 -5.66
C SER A 692 17.65 1.74 -5.12
N PRO A 693 18.62 2.36 -5.83
CA PRO A 693 19.96 2.55 -5.31
C PRO A 693 19.98 3.31 -3.98
N ALA A 694 21.02 3.13 -3.19
CA ALA A 694 21.25 3.93 -1.99
C ALA A 694 21.47 5.40 -2.38
N SER A 695 20.89 6.33 -1.60
CA SER A 695 20.95 7.77 -1.89
C SER A 695 22.39 8.24 -2.10
N GLY A 696 22.65 8.91 -3.22
CA GLY A 696 23.95 9.46 -3.58
C GLY A 696 24.99 8.45 -4.07
N THR A 697 24.61 7.21 -4.41
CA THR A 697 25.55 6.20 -4.93
C THR A 697 25.40 5.92 -6.42
N ASP A 698 24.33 6.33 -7.05
CA ASP A 698 23.99 6.16 -8.47
C ASP A 698 24.47 7.33 -9.31
N HIS A 699 25.72 7.28 -9.74
CA HIS A 699 26.41 8.40 -10.40
C HIS A 699 26.34 8.40 -11.93
N LEU A 700 26.02 7.26 -12.54
CA LEU A 700 26.04 7.09 -13.99
C LEU A 700 24.71 7.41 -14.68
N GLY A 701 23.75 7.97 -13.94
CA GLY A 701 22.49 8.45 -14.49
C GLY A 701 21.36 7.41 -14.52
N PRO A 702 20.15 7.84 -14.97
CA PRO A 702 18.94 7.03 -14.86
C PRO A 702 18.97 5.76 -15.71
N THR A 703 19.72 5.74 -16.83
CA THR A 703 19.87 4.56 -17.68
C THR A 703 20.64 3.46 -16.94
N ALA A 704 21.78 3.79 -16.32
CA ALA A 704 22.53 2.80 -15.54
C ALA A 704 21.73 2.24 -14.36
N VAL A 705 20.84 3.05 -13.77
CA VAL A 705 19.94 2.59 -12.71
C VAL A 705 18.97 1.52 -13.22
N ILE A 706 18.31 1.75 -14.37
CA ILE A 706 17.37 0.75 -14.92
C ILE A 706 18.08 -0.52 -15.37
N ASP A 707 19.32 -0.44 -15.85
CA ASP A 707 20.16 -1.59 -16.19
C ASP A 707 20.46 -2.43 -14.93
N SER A 708 20.90 -1.80 -13.85
CA SER A 708 21.16 -2.49 -12.57
C SER A 708 19.90 -3.15 -11.99
N VAL A 709 18.77 -2.45 -11.97
CA VAL A 709 17.49 -2.99 -11.46
C VAL A 709 17.00 -4.16 -12.32
N GLY A 710 17.19 -4.08 -13.63
CA GLY A 710 16.83 -5.14 -14.57
C GLY A 710 17.58 -6.45 -14.36
N LYS A 711 18.73 -6.42 -13.67
CA LYS A 711 19.52 -7.63 -13.34
C LYS A 711 19.01 -8.38 -12.10
N LEU A 712 18.11 -7.78 -11.33
CA LEU A 712 17.42 -8.49 -10.26
C LEU A 712 16.52 -9.59 -10.86
N PRO A 713 16.26 -10.69 -10.14
CA PRO A 713 15.38 -11.76 -10.62
C PRO A 713 13.90 -11.33 -10.59
N THR A 714 13.55 -10.30 -11.39
CA THR A 714 12.24 -9.62 -11.37
C THR A 714 11.07 -10.58 -11.57
N GLY A 715 11.21 -11.61 -12.42
CA GLY A 715 10.21 -12.65 -12.62
C GLY A 715 9.95 -13.57 -11.42
N SER A 716 10.80 -13.51 -10.39
CA SER A 716 10.62 -14.24 -9.12
C SER A 716 10.25 -13.32 -7.95
N ILE A 717 10.20 -12.01 -8.16
CA ILE A 717 9.82 -11.00 -7.15
C ILE A 717 8.39 -10.53 -7.45
N LEU A 718 7.44 -11.44 -7.29
CA LEU A 718 6.05 -11.28 -7.75
C LEU A 718 5.24 -10.28 -6.92
N GLY A 719 5.71 -9.92 -5.73
CA GLY A 719 5.16 -8.84 -4.93
C GLY A 719 5.53 -7.44 -5.43
N GLY A 720 6.24 -7.36 -6.55
CA GLY A 720 6.64 -6.12 -7.20
C GLY A 720 8.07 -5.68 -6.88
N VAL A 721 8.71 -5.03 -7.85
CA VAL A 721 10.06 -4.47 -7.73
C VAL A 721 9.94 -2.95 -7.84
N LEU A 722 10.02 -2.27 -6.70
CA LEU A 722 9.83 -0.83 -6.61
C LEU A 722 11.10 -0.10 -7.04
N LEU A 723 11.00 0.70 -8.11
CA LEU A 723 12.03 1.65 -8.51
C LEU A 723 11.51 3.08 -8.45
N ASN A 724 12.19 3.92 -7.68
CA ASN A 724 12.03 5.37 -7.67
C ASN A 724 13.15 6.04 -8.44
N GLN A 725 12.80 7.01 -9.30
CA GLN A 725 13.76 7.93 -9.87
C GLN A 725 13.35 9.37 -9.59
N LYS A 726 14.30 10.19 -9.16
CA LYS A 726 14.12 11.63 -8.98
C LYS A 726 14.77 12.36 -10.15
N LEU A 727 13.99 13.15 -10.88
CA LEU A 727 14.47 13.94 -12.01
C LEU A 727 14.34 15.43 -11.69
N ASN A 728 15.31 16.21 -12.15
CA ASN A 728 15.23 17.66 -12.07
C ASN A 728 14.09 18.16 -12.97
N PRO A 729 13.23 19.09 -12.51
CA PRO A 729 12.12 19.60 -13.31
C PRO A 729 12.54 20.16 -14.69
N THR A 730 13.73 20.77 -14.81
CA THR A 730 14.24 21.28 -16.07
C THR A 730 14.47 20.19 -17.13
N THR A 731 14.58 18.95 -16.70
CA THR A 731 14.79 17.78 -17.57
C THR A 731 13.59 17.44 -18.47
N LEU A 732 12.41 17.97 -18.19
CA LEU A 732 11.18 17.68 -18.94
C LEU A 732 10.53 18.94 -19.53
N GLU A 733 11.29 20.02 -19.70
CA GLU A 733 10.75 21.29 -20.19
C GLU A 733 10.43 21.28 -21.68
N ASN A 734 11.18 20.53 -22.47
CA ASN A 734 11.03 20.51 -23.92
C ASN A 734 10.54 19.14 -24.44
N GLU A 735 10.15 19.10 -25.71
CA GLU A 735 9.62 17.90 -26.36
C GLU A 735 10.66 16.78 -26.52
N SER A 736 11.93 17.14 -26.77
CA SER A 736 13.02 16.17 -26.89
C SER A 736 13.22 15.38 -25.59
N ASP A 737 13.11 16.05 -24.44
CA ASP A 737 13.30 15.40 -23.14
C ASP A 737 12.12 14.50 -22.77
N LYS A 738 10.90 14.89 -23.14
CA LYS A 738 9.75 13.99 -23.02
C LYS A 738 9.96 12.71 -23.83
N GLN A 739 10.47 12.82 -25.06
CA GLN A 739 10.78 11.65 -25.89
C GLN A 739 11.87 10.78 -25.26
N LYS A 740 12.90 11.37 -24.65
CA LYS A 740 13.93 10.59 -23.92
C LYS A 740 13.30 9.79 -22.78
N LEU A 741 12.39 10.39 -22.00
CA LEU A 741 11.70 9.67 -20.91
C LEU A 741 10.84 8.53 -21.44
N MET A 742 10.13 8.72 -22.55
CA MET A 742 9.36 7.67 -23.20
C MET A 742 10.24 6.51 -23.67
N VAL A 743 11.43 6.82 -24.25
CA VAL A 743 12.40 5.80 -24.65
C VAL A 743 12.97 5.07 -23.44
N LEU A 744 13.29 5.80 -22.35
CA LEU A 744 13.77 5.20 -21.10
C LEU A 744 12.75 4.21 -20.53
N LEU A 745 11.46 4.58 -20.49
CA LEU A 745 10.36 3.71 -20.04
C LEU A 745 10.27 2.45 -20.90
N ARG A 746 10.30 2.60 -22.24
CA ARG A 746 10.26 1.46 -23.16
C ARG A 746 11.46 0.53 -22.96
N THR A 747 12.66 1.09 -22.86
CA THR A 747 13.88 0.31 -22.62
C THR A 747 13.78 -0.46 -21.31
N PHE A 748 13.36 0.17 -20.24
CA PHE A 748 13.20 -0.48 -18.94
C PHE A 748 12.23 -1.67 -18.99
N PHE A 749 11.09 -1.50 -19.65
CA PHE A 749 10.05 -2.52 -19.65
C PHE A 749 10.25 -3.59 -20.74
N GLU A 750 10.66 -3.20 -21.92
CA GLU A 750 10.77 -4.13 -23.04
C GLU A 750 12.10 -4.89 -23.05
N VAL A 751 13.21 -4.21 -22.72
CA VAL A 751 14.56 -4.78 -22.76
C VAL A 751 14.94 -5.39 -21.41
N HIS A 752 14.88 -4.59 -20.33
CA HIS A 752 15.33 -5.02 -19.01
C HIS A 752 14.26 -5.78 -18.22
N LYS A 753 13.03 -5.88 -18.73
CA LYS A 753 11.92 -6.56 -18.05
C LYS A 753 11.69 -6.05 -16.62
N GLY A 754 11.84 -4.73 -16.42
CA GLY A 754 11.54 -4.07 -15.16
C GLY A 754 10.07 -4.28 -14.78
N TRP A 755 9.81 -4.34 -13.49
CA TRP A 755 8.45 -4.58 -12.97
C TRP A 755 7.64 -3.30 -12.84
N HIS A 756 8.24 -2.29 -12.17
CA HIS A 756 7.57 -1.05 -11.80
C HIS A 756 8.57 0.11 -11.74
N ILE A 757 8.13 1.29 -12.16
CA ILE A 757 8.90 2.54 -12.04
C ILE A 757 7.97 3.71 -11.73
N GLN A 758 8.47 4.65 -10.93
CA GLN A 758 7.81 5.89 -10.61
C GLN A 758 8.82 7.05 -10.56
N TYR A 759 8.31 8.27 -10.74
CA TYR A 759 9.16 9.46 -10.86
C TYR A 759 8.81 10.53 -9.83
N ASN A 760 9.82 11.17 -9.28
CA ASN A 760 9.72 12.38 -8.49
C ASN A 760 10.29 13.55 -9.31
N ILE A 761 9.45 14.46 -9.78
CA ILE A 761 9.88 15.62 -10.57
C ILE A 761 9.88 16.83 -9.65
N VAL A 762 10.93 17.01 -8.89
CA VAL A 762 11.07 18.09 -7.92
C VAL A 762 12.54 18.39 -7.67
N SER A 763 12.92 19.67 -7.61
CA SER A 763 14.30 20.05 -7.31
C SER A 763 14.60 19.98 -5.81
N ARG A 764 15.87 19.77 -5.50
CA ARG A 764 16.37 19.81 -4.12
C ARG A 764 16.14 21.17 -3.47
N GLU A 765 16.30 22.24 -4.23
CA GLU A 765 16.09 23.63 -3.78
C GLU A 765 14.64 23.84 -3.35
N THR A 766 13.66 23.38 -4.14
CA THR A 766 12.24 23.45 -3.79
C THR A 766 11.93 22.71 -2.49
N LEU A 767 12.49 21.51 -2.31
CA LEU A 767 12.27 20.72 -1.09
C LEU A 767 12.90 21.38 0.15
N LEU A 768 14.10 21.96 0.00
CA LEU A 768 14.76 22.69 1.08
C LEU A 768 14.00 23.97 1.47
N ASP A 769 13.43 24.66 0.48
CA ASP A 769 12.61 25.84 0.73
C ASP A 769 11.27 25.46 1.37
N ALA A 770 10.62 24.40 0.90
CA ALA A 770 9.39 23.87 1.49
C ALA A 770 9.58 23.42 2.95
N LYS A 771 10.75 22.86 3.28
CA LYS A 771 11.08 22.49 4.67
C LYS A 771 11.22 23.71 5.57
N LYS A 772 11.73 24.84 5.04
CA LYS A 772 11.89 26.11 5.79
C LYS A 772 10.57 26.89 5.90
N HIS A 773 9.73 26.85 4.88
CA HIS A 773 8.51 27.65 4.75
C HIS A 773 7.28 26.77 4.49
N PRO A 774 6.94 25.82 5.39
CA PRO A 774 5.93 24.77 5.13
C PRO A 774 4.54 25.35 4.80
N ASP A 775 4.19 26.51 5.31
CA ASP A 775 2.89 27.13 5.06
C ASP A 775 2.69 27.59 3.60
N GLN A 776 3.78 27.83 2.86
CA GLN A 776 3.73 28.22 1.46
C GLN A 776 3.64 26.99 0.52
N TYR A 777 3.92 25.80 1.03
CA TYR A 777 4.02 24.55 0.26
C TYR A 777 3.07 23.46 0.78
N ARG A 778 1.94 23.82 1.37
CA ARG A 778 0.99 22.84 1.96
C ARG A 778 0.45 21.83 0.97
N ASP A 779 0.36 22.19 -0.31
CA ASP A 779 -0.11 21.34 -1.39
C ASP A 779 1.01 20.71 -2.24
N LEU A 780 2.29 20.90 -1.84
CA LEU A 780 3.43 20.26 -2.50
C LEU A 780 3.36 18.74 -2.26
N VAL A 781 3.12 18.00 -3.31
CA VAL A 781 3.05 16.53 -3.28
C VAL A 781 4.38 15.96 -3.76
N VAL A 782 4.90 14.98 -3.07
CA VAL A 782 6.12 14.24 -3.44
C VAL A 782 5.86 12.74 -3.45
N ARG A 783 6.61 12.02 -4.27
CA ARG A 783 6.60 10.56 -4.29
C ARG A 783 7.53 10.02 -3.19
N VAL A 784 7.00 9.20 -2.31
CA VAL A 784 7.77 8.60 -1.21
C VAL A 784 8.33 7.24 -1.64
N ALA A 785 7.56 6.19 -1.56
CA ALA A 785 7.92 4.86 -2.08
C ALA A 785 6.62 4.07 -2.30
N GLY A 786 6.17 3.98 -3.57
CA GLY A 786 4.91 3.36 -3.94
C GLY A 786 3.67 4.23 -3.70
N TYR A 787 3.82 5.42 -3.11
CA TYR A 787 2.74 6.37 -2.85
C TYR A 787 3.23 7.81 -2.84
N SER A 788 2.30 8.75 -2.96
CA SER A 788 2.57 10.18 -2.84
C SER A 788 2.03 10.73 -1.52
N ALA A 789 2.71 11.71 -0.96
CA ALA A 789 2.33 12.41 0.26
C ALA A 789 2.53 13.92 0.10
N PHE A 790 1.82 14.71 0.90
CA PHE A 790 2.15 16.12 1.04
C PHE A 790 3.49 16.24 1.77
N PHE A 791 4.46 16.90 1.16
CA PHE A 791 5.82 17.00 1.70
C PHE A 791 5.85 17.60 3.10
N THR A 792 5.05 18.61 3.34
CA THR A 792 4.98 19.31 4.62
C THR A 792 4.29 18.49 5.73
N ALA A 793 3.58 17.41 5.37
CA ALA A 793 2.97 16.47 6.31
C ALA A 793 3.89 15.32 6.72
N LEU A 794 5.06 15.20 6.08
CA LEU A 794 6.06 14.19 6.41
C LEU A 794 6.83 14.57 7.68
N SER A 795 7.30 13.56 8.41
CA SER A 795 8.26 13.80 9.50
C SER A 795 9.58 14.39 8.98
N PRO A 796 10.32 15.15 9.79
CA PRO A 796 11.60 15.73 9.38
C PRO A 796 12.59 14.72 8.78
N ASP A 797 12.67 13.53 9.36
CA ASP A 797 13.57 12.46 8.89
C ASP A 797 13.16 11.93 7.50
N ALA A 798 11.85 11.80 7.25
CA ALA A 798 11.32 11.39 5.95
C ALA A 798 11.50 12.49 4.88
N GLN A 799 11.39 13.75 5.27
CA GLN A 799 11.72 14.88 4.39
C GLN A 799 13.20 14.85 4.00
N ASP A 800 14.10 14.63 4.95
CA ASP A 800 15.54 14.57 4.72
C ASP A 800 15.93 13.40 3.80
N ASP A 801 15.29 12.24 3.98
CA ASP A 801 15.46 11.10 3.08
C ASP A 801 15.12 11.46 1.62
N ILE A 802 13.97 12.10 1.38
CA ILE A 802 13.56 12.50 0.02
C ILE A 802 14.49 13.58 -0.56
N ILE A 803 14.94 14.53 0.26
CA ILE A 803 15.91 15.56 -0.15
C ILE A 803 17.24 14.93 -0.56
N ALA A 804 17.69 13.89 0.17
CA ALA A 804 18.97 13.23 -0.04
C ALA A 804 19.03 12.32 -1.28
N ARG A 805 17.87 11.93 -1.85
CA ARG A 805 17.83 11.05 -3.03
C ARG A 805 18.53 11.70 -4.21
N THR A 806 19.24 10.87 -4.99
CA THR A 806 19.97 11.32 -6.17
C THR A 806 19.02 11.98 -7.18
N GLU A 807 19.37 13.16 -7.63
CA GLU A 807 18.62 13.92 -8.63
C GLU A 807 19.31 13.77 -9.98
N HIS A 808 18.62 13.15 -10.93
CA HIS A 808 19.15 12.87 -12.26
C HIS A 808 18.71 13.90 -13.30
N MET A 809 19.52 13.99 -14.37
CA MET A 809 19.19 14.66 -15.62
C MET A 809 19.01 13.60 -16.72
N LEU A 810 18.13 13.85 -17.69
CA LEU A 810 17.91 12.96 -18.86
C LEU A 810 18.82 13.30 -20.02
#